data_7e7b222015c13f4c9675f3a24364f99b
#
_entry.id   7e7b222015c13f4c9675f3a24364f99b
#
_cell.length_a   1.000
_cell.length_b   1.000
_cell.length_c   1.000
_cell.angle_alpha   90.00
_cell.angle_beta   90.00
_cell.angle_gamma   90.00
#
_symmetry.space_group_name_H-M   'P 1'
#
loop_
_entity.id
_entity.type
_entity.pdbx_description
1 polymer ?
#
loop_
_entity_poly.entity_id
_entity_poly.type
_entity_poly.pdbx_seq_one_letter_code
_entity_poly.pdbx_strand_id
1 'polypeptide(L)'
;MKRLLLFFLPAVLLLAACSTTKAIPEGEQLYTGIDEITYTERPTASTKKQADSTGVITAVADAVTTVSDVLQGKTKAESLLSASKPLDEKAQKKEEKRLAKQMEEDFATAKEEVEAVLAYPPNNAIFGSSSMSWPWKVGLWVHNGFAHSKGKFGKWILKHFGTSPVLVSQVSPEMRVKVATNTLHNYGFFRGKVTYDILTQKNPKKARIAYHVRAGKVYRLDSIAYLNYPSAMDSILRAHSAARLLKSGEAFSVVNLSDEQTRIEKLMKENGYYFYKAAYTTFRADTIMRPGFVQLQVQPIASRPKEADRPWYIGNVHVHLRRNENDVTDKTLRRRRYTYSFSGDKMPLRASVWRHAIAHRSGEKYRLSDYQTTMEKIGAMGVLSQMDLSYVPRDTSALAGDTLDLVIHAVMDKLFDSTFEMNATFKSNQQVGPGVSYELSKRNAFRGGEKVSFKIFGSYEWQTGAGAEGGNSLLNSYELGTALTFRFPRFVFPGVSRRRQRFPATTDFVIDADWKNRSGFFQMVSMGLEATYGWHKRATRQHKLTLFSLDFDRLLTTTSNFEKIMADNPALYVSMRNQFIPAMSYTYTYQSPSTRRDAWWMQFHVKEAGHVTSLIYAAAGKSLSQRDKELFGNPFAQFVKFTAEHRRTFRLNQSLSLASRVFAGVVCSYGNSQAAPYAEQFYVGGANSIRAFTVRSIGPGSYKPSSSRYSYMDQTGDVRLEANVELRARLIGDLCGAVFLDAGNVWLLRPDANRPGAQLTASSLRHIALGTGAGIRYDLDFIVLRFDVGIGLHMPYHTEKSGFYNIPRFKDGIGLHFAIGYPF
;
A
#
# COMPACT_ATOMS: atom_id res chain seq x y z
N MET A 1 16.36 2.10 48.12
CA MET A 1 17.55 2.68 47.54
C MET A 1 18.81 1.85 47.68
N LYS A 2 19.17 1.30 48.86
CA LYS A 2 20.42 0.50 49.02
C LYS A 2 20.46 -0.82 48.23
N ARG A 3 19.36 -1.48 47.93
CA ARG A 3 19.31 -2.70 47.10
C ARG A 3 19.42 -2.46 45.60
N LEU A 4 19.03 -1.29 45.09
CA LEU A 4 19.23 -0.89 43.68
C LEU A 4 20.71 -0.55 43.42
N LEU A 5 21.42 0.04 44.36
CA LEU A 5 22.85 0.35 44.25
C LEU A 5 23.73 -0.91 44.18
N LEU A 6 23.31 -2.02 44.82
CA LEU A 6 24.02 -3.32 44.80
C LEU A 6 23.93 -4.02 43.42
N PHE A 7 22.91 -3.74 42.62
CA PHE A 7 22.79 -4.21 41.22
C PHE A 7 23.48 -3.30 40.21
N PHE A 8 23.59 -2.01 40.49
CA PHE A 8 24.28 -1.04 39.61
C PHE A 8 25.81 -1.11 39.73
N LEU A 9 26.36 -1.44 40.89
CA LEU A 9 27.82 -1.50 41.12
C LEU A 9 28.50 -2.59 40.29
N PRO A 10 28.01 -3.84 40.20
CA PRO A 10 28.58 -4.85 39.31
C PRO A 10 28.32 -4.54 37.82
N ALA A 11 27.22 -3.87 37.46
CA ALA A 11 26.98 -3.44 36.11
C ALA A 11 27.96 -2.34 35.67
N VAL A 12 28.31 -1.39 36.55
CA VAL A 12 29.31 -0.31 36.28
C VAL A 12 30.73 -0.89 36.26
N LEU A 13 31.06 -1.89 37.09
CA LEU A 13 32.37 -2.57 37.07
C LEU A 13 32.55 -3.45 35.82
N LEU A 14 31.48 -4.05 35.29
CA LEU A 14 31.47 -4.74 33.99
C LEU A 14 31.66 -3.75 32.83
N LEU A 15 31.27 -2.50 32.96
CA LEU A 15 31.45 -1.44 31.94
C LEU A 15 32.91 -0.95 31.85
N ALA A 16 33.72 -1.02 32.94
CA ALA A 16 35.10 -0.60 32.97
C ALA A 16 36.09 -1.55 32.29
N ALA A 17 35.70 -2.82 32.04
CA ALA A 17 36.54 -3.85 31.41
C ALA A 17 36.20 -4.15 29.96
N CYS A 18 35.39 -3.31 29.28
CA CYS A 18 34.74 -3.62 28.01
C CYS A 18 35.58 -3.24 26.80
N SER A 19 36.56 -4.06 26.46
CA SER A 19 37.24 -4.01 25.17
C SER A 19 36.32 -4.46 24.03
N THR A 20 36.25 -3.68 22.95
CA THR A 20 35.54 -4.05 21.70
C THR A 20 36.39 -4.85 20.75
N THR A 21 37.68 -5.04 21.05
CA THR A 21 38.69 -5.60 20.12
C THR A 21 39.48 -6.77 20.67
N LYS A 22 39.14 -7.29 21.87
CA LYS A 22 39.91 -8.38 22.54
C LYS A 22 39.78 -9.73 21.82
N ALA A 23 38.59 -10.04 21.27
CA ALA A 23 38.33 -11.29 20.56
C ALA A 23 38.50 -11.21 19.03
N ILE A 24 39.16 -10.16 18.53
CA ILE A 24 39.44 -10.04 17.09
C ILE A 24 40.68 -10.89 16.78
N PRO A 25 40.62 -11.77 15.74
CA PRO A 25 41.75 -12.56 15.29
C PRO A 25 42.95 -11.70 14.90
N GLU A 26 44.16 -12.27 15.00
CA GLU A 26 45.36 -11.59 14.51
C GLU A 26 45.29 -11.35 13.00
N GLY A 27 45.70 -10.16 12.56
CA GLY A 27 45.60 -9.75 11.15
C GLY A 27 44.25 -9.19 10.70
N GLU A 28 43.21 -9.27 11.54
CA GLU A 28 41.87 -8.77 11.22
C GLU A 28 41.57 -7.43 11.91
N GLN A 29 40.67 -6.66 11.29
CA GLN A 29 40.21 -5.38 11.82
C GLN A 29 38.69 -5.34 11.98
N LEU A 30 38.23 -4.76 13.11
CA LEU A 30 36.83 -4.49 13.35
C LEU A 30 36.33 -3.40 12.40
N TYR A 31 35.34 -3.72 11.59
CA TYR A 31 34.67 -2.73 10.78
C TYR A 31 33.78 -1.82 11.64
N THR A 32 33.99 -0.52 11.57
CA THR A 32 33.25 0.47 12.37
C THR A 32 32.33 1.36 11.55
N GLY A 33 32.19 1.07 10.26
CA GLY A 33 31.30 1.75 9.33
C GLY A 33 32.02 2.33 8.12
N ILE A 34 31.23 2.87 7.20
CA ILE A 34 31.72 3.66 6.07
C ILE A 34 32.18 5.02 6.61
N ASP A 35 33.32 5.49 6.17
CA ASP A 35 33.82 6.84 6.46
C ASP A 35 33.11 7.86 5.58
N GLU A 36 33.29 7.75 4.28
CA GLU A 36 32.63 8.58 3.29
C GLU A 36 32.49 7.84 1.95
N ILE A 37 31.56 8.32 1.11
CA ILE A 37 31.44 7.92 -0.30
C ILE A 37 31.62 9.20 -1.13
N THR A 38 32.77 9.33 -1.77
CA THR A 38 33.09 10.49 -2.61
C THR A 38 32.73 10.22 -4.06
N TYR A 39 32.19 11.23 -4.73
CA TYR A 39 31.81 11.19 -6.13
C TYR A 39 32.65 12.19 -6.92
N THR A 40 33.47 11.70 -7.83
CA THR A 40 34.24 12.50 -8.79
C THR A 40 33.64 12.35 -10.19
N GLU A 41 33.92 13.34 -11.07
CA GLU A 41 33.39 13.39 -12.44
C GLU A 41 31.84 13.21 -12.50
N ARG A 42 31.15 14.00 -11.67
CA ARG A 42 29.67 14.05 -11.74
C ARG A 42 29.24 14.57 -13.12
N PRO A 43 28.19 14.01 -13.74
CA PRO A 43 27.62 14.61 -14.92
C PRO A 43 26.92 15.92 -14.55
N THR A 44 27.66 17.03 -14.52
CA THR A 44 27.15 18.37 -14.36
C THR A 44 26.94 18.99 -15.73
N ALA A 45 25.80 19.64 -15.93
CA ALA A 45 25.62 20.55 -17.05
C ALA A 45 26.53 21.76 -16.85
N SER A 46 27.79 21.62 -17.23
CA SER A 46 28.78 22.67 -17.14
C SER A 46 28.53 23.72 -18.24
N THR A 47 27.99 24.86 -17.85
CA THR A 47 28.03 26.10 -18.62
C THR A 47 29.48 26.63 -18.66
N LYS A 48 30.36 25.95 -19.34
CA LYS A 48 31.59 26.54 -19.85
C LYS A 48 31.68 26.27 -21.35
N LYS A 49 31.59 27.41 -22.09
CA LYS A 49 31.81 27.46 -23.55
C LYS A 49 33.05 26.65 -23.93
N GLN A 50 32.83 25.52 -24.60
CA GLN A 50 33.77 25.01 -25.56
C GLN A 50 32.97 24.83 -26.84
N ALA A 51 33.32 25.62 -27.80
CA ALA A 51 32.77 25.62 -29.12
C ALA A 51 32.99 24.26 -29.79
N ASP A 52 31.92 23.45 -29.91
CA ASP A 52 31.77 22.34 -30.87
C ASP A 52 30.39 21.68 -30.80
N SER A 53 29.39 22.32 -30.17
CA SER A 53 28.04 21.72 -30.06
C SER A 53 27.07 22.10 -31.20
N THR A 54 27.50 22.95 -32.09
CA THR A 54 26.64 23.40 -33.23
C THR A 54 26.45 22.30 -34.28
N GLY A 55 27.39 21.37 -34.42
CA GLY A 55 27.33 20.31 -35.45
C GLY A 55 26.38 19.17 -35.13
N VAL A 56 25.99 18.96 -33.86
CA VAL A 56 25.17 17.79 -33.45
C VAL A 56 23.66 18.05 -33.62
N ILE A 57 23.22 19.29 -33.39
CA ILE A 57 21.81 19.63 -33.51
C ILE A 57 21.39 19.78 -35.00
N THR A 58 22.29 20.25 -35.85
CA THR A 58 22.09 20.29 -37.31
C THR A 58 22.05 18.88 -37.92
N ALA A 59 22.91 17.93 -37.46
CA ALA A 59 22.91 16.56 -38.01
C ALA A 59 21.64 15.75 -37.71
N VAL A 60 20.95 16.03 -36.60
CA VAL A 60 19.68 15.34 -36.22
C VAL A 60 18.51 15.95 -37.05
N ALA A 61 18.49 17.25 -37.27
CA ALA A 61 17.49 17.88 -38.10
C ALA A 61 17.61 17.43 -39.57
N ASP A 62 18.87 17.30 -40.08
CA ASP A 62 19.13 16.85 -41.45
C ASP A 62 18.80 15.35 -41.67
N ALA A 63 19.01 14.51 -40.66
CA ALA A 63 18.68 13.08 -40.77
C ALA A 63 17.17 12.82 -40.78
N VAL A 64 16.38 13.60 -40.04
CA VAL A 64 14.90 13.48 -40.02
C VAL A 64 14.26 14.01 -41.29
N THR A 65 14.82 15.09 -41.89
CA THR A 65 14.35 15.63 -43.16
C THR A 65 14.70 14.68 -44.32
N THR A 66 15.89 14.12 -44.35
CA THR A 66 16.34 13.22 -45.43
C THR A 66 15.52 11.91 -45.47
N VAL A 67 15.11 11.38 -44.35
CA VAL A 67 14.25 10.18 -44.28
C VAL A 67 12.80 10.50 -44.71
N SER A 68 12.29 11.70 -44.40
CA SER A 68 10.95 12.13 -44.81
C SER A 68 10.89 12.37 -46.33
N ASP A 69 11.94 12.93 -46.92
CA ASP A 69 12.00 13.26 -48.36
C ASP A 69 12.20 12.03 -49.25
N VAL A 70 12.94 11.03 -48.76
CA VAL A 70 13.11 9.71 -49.44
C VAL A 70 11.77 8.94 -49.47
N LEU A 71 10.95 9.08 -48.45
CA LEU A 71 9.63 8.41 -48.39
C LEU A 71 8.54 9.12 -49.22
N GLN A 72 8.75 10.36 -49.63
CA GLN A 72 7.77 11.14 -50.43
C GLN A 72 8.14 11.32 -51.92
N GLY A 73 9.26 10.76 -52.39
CA GLY A 73 9.60 10.70 -53.84
C GLY A 73 9.80 12.08 -54.51
N LYS A 74 10.20 13.11 -53.75
CA LYS A 74 10.48 14.45 -54.32
C LYS A 74 11.97 14.75 -54.35
N THR A 75 12.56 14.57 -55.52
CA THR A 75 13.86 15.14 -55.87
C THR A 75 13.70 16.56 -56.38
N LYS A 76 14.10 17.56 -55.58
CA LYS A 76 14.45 18.90 -56.10
C LYS A 76 15.40 19.61 -55.13
N ALA A 77 16.54 19.97 -55.67
CA ALA A 77 17.67 20.60 -54.98
C ALA A 77 17.49 22.09 -54.64
N GLU A 78 16.27 22.66 -54.72
CA GLU A 78 16.05 24.08 -54.51
C GLU A 78 15.31 24.45 -53.19
N SER A 79 14.92 23.47 -52.36
CA SER A 79 14.27 23.75 -51.08
C SER A 79 15.22 23.80 -49.87
N LEU A 80 16.51 23.57 -50.08
CA LEU A 80 17.51 23.45 -49.00
C LEU A 80 18.08 24.79 -48.48
N LEU A 81 17.69 25.92 -49.08
CA LEU A 81 18.24 27.24 -48.73
C LEU A 81 17.28 28.17 -47.95
N SER A 82 16.05 27.75 -47.63
CA SER A 82 15.06 28.63 -47.03
C SER A 82 14.51 28.27 -45.66
N ALA A 83 15.05 27.24 -44.95
CA ALA A 83 14.48 26.77 -43.69
C ALA A 83 15.46 26.71 -42.51
N SER A 84 16.39 27.63 -42.39
CA SER A 84 17.12 27.86 -41.14
C SER A 84 16.57 29.09 -40.40
N LYS A 85 15.38 28.98 -39.81
CA LYS A 85 15.01 29.90 -38.75
C LYS A 85 15.82 29.49 -37.50
N PRO A 86 16.57 30.41 -36.83
CA PRO A 86 17.25 30.10 -35.57
C PRO A 86 16.16 29.68 -34.55
N LEU A 87 16.32 28.48 -33.98
CA LEU A 87 15.50 28.03 -32.87
C LEU A 87 15.52 29.09 -31.78
N ASP A 88 14.33 29.52 -31.35
CA ASP A 88 14.13 30.53 -30.32
C ASP A 88 15.06 30.22 -29.11
N GLU A 89 15.91 31.16 -28.72
CA GLU A 89 16.91 31.03 -27.66
C GLU A 89 16.28 30.54 -26.32
N LYS A 90 14.98 30.85 -26.14
CA LYS A 90 14.16 30.35 -25.04
C LYS A 90 13.85 28.85 -25.14
N ALA A 91 13.65 28.34 -26.35
CA ALA A 91 13.40 26.92 -26.58
C ALA A 91 14.68 26.10 -26.34
N GLN A 92 15.83 26.59 -26.79
CA GLN A 92 17.14 25.96 -26.54
C GLN A 92 17.47 25.93 -25.04
N LYS A 93 17.33 27.04 -24.32
CA LYS A 93 17.53 27.08 -22.86
C LYS A 93 16.57 26.18 -22.08
N LYS A 94 15.34 26.01 -22.57
CA LYS A 94 14.36 25.09 -21.95
C LYS A 94 14.75 23.64 -22.17
N GLU A 95 15.24 23.30 -23.35
CA GLU A 95 15.69 21.93 -23.65
C GLU A 95 16.99 21.57 -22.92
N GLU A 96 17.95 22.50 -22.84
CA GLU A 96 19.17 22.33 -22.03
C GLU A 96 18.84 22.09 -20.55
N LYS A 97 17.91 22.87 -19.98
CA LYS A 97 17.45 22.67 -18.60
C LYS A 97 16.75 21.32 -18.42
N ARG A 98 15.98 20.87 -19.41
CA ARG A 98 15.33 19.55 -19.39
C ARG A 98 16.38 18.44 -19.40
N LEU A 99 17.37 18.55 -20.29
CA LEU A 99 18.45 17.58 -20.42
C LEU A 99 19.31 17.52 -19.15
N ALA A 100 19.64 18.67 -18.58
CA ALA A 100 20.38 18.76 -17.34
C ALA A 100 19.66 18.08 -16.17
N LYS A 101 18.37 18.35 -16.03
CA LYS A 101 17.52 17.72 -15.04
C LYS A 101 17.42 16.21 -15.23
N GLN A 102 17.30 15.75 -16.45
CA GLN A 102 17.24 14.32 -16.76
C GLN A 102 18.58 13.63 -16.44
N MET A 103 19.72 14.29 -16.73
CA MET A 103 21.05 13.75 -16.37
C MET A 103 21.22 13.66 -14.84
N GLU A 104 20.71 14.61 -14.10
CA GLU A 104 20.74 14.58 -12.64
C GLU A 104 19.86 13.45 -12.08
N GLU A 105 18.67 13.25 -12.65
CA GLU A 105 17.75 12.14 -12.28
C GLU A 105 18.36 10.77 -12.61
N ASP A 106 18.96 10.59 -13.79
CA ASP A 106 19.63 9.36 -14.20
C ASP A 106 20.79 9.02 -13.26
N PHE A 107 21.60 10.04 -12.90
CA PHE A 107 22.71 9.87 -11.97
C PHE A 107 22.23 9.58 -10.55
N ALA A 108 21.16 10.23 -10.09
CA ALA A 108 20.61 10.00 -8.76
C ALA A 108 20.14 8.55 -8.57
N THR A 109 19.52 7.98 -9.59
CA THR A 109 19.09 6.57 -9.58
C THR A 109 20.30 5.62 -9.49
N ALA A 110 21.32 5.82 -10.34
CA ALA A 110 22.53 4.98 -10.31
C ALA A 110 23.30 5.14 -8.99
N LYS A 111 23.35 6.36 -8.44
CA LYS A 111 23.99 6.67 -7.15
C LYS A 111 23.36 5.86 -6.01
N GLU A 112 22.01 5.83 -5.90
CA GLU A 112 21.34 5.09 -4.84
C GLU A 112 21.63 3.59 -4.89
N GLU A 113 21.57 3.00 -6.06
CA GLU A 113 21.85 1.58 -6.23
C GLU A 113 23.34 1.25 -5.90
N VAL A 114 24.27 2.14 -6.27
CA VAL A 114 25.67 2.02 -5.88
C VAL A 114 25.84 2.13 -4.36
N GLU A 115 25.21 3.11 -3.73
CA GLU A 115 25.24 3.28 -2.27
C GLU A 115 24.62 2.09 -1.55
N ALA A 116 23.52 1.53 -2.07
CA ALA A 116 22.91 0.30 -1.52
C ALA A 116 23.85 -0.90 -1.58
N VAL A 117 24.58 -1.08 -2.68
CA VAL A 117 25.57 -2.15 -2.82
C VAL A 117 26.76 -1.95 -1.86
N LEU A 118 27.23 -0.72 -1.69
CA LEU A 118 28.35 -0.39 -0.80
C LEU A 118 27.98 -0.42 0.68
N ALA A 119 26.71 -0.20 1.01
CA ALA A 119 26.21 -0.15 2.38
C ALA A 119 26.42 -1.49 3.11
N TYR A 120 26.99 -1.40 4.32
CA TYR A 120 27.07 -2.51 5.27
C TYR A 120 26.99 -1.97 6.69
N PRO A 121 26.02 -2.39 7.51
CA PRO A 121 25.88 -1.88 8.86
C PRO A 121 26.99 -2.42 9.78
N PRO A 122 27.67 -1.54 10.55
CA PRO A 122 28.61 -1.97 11.58
C PRO A 122 27.88 -2.55 12.79
N ASN A 123 28.61 -3.16 13.71
CA ASN A 123 28.03 -3.55 14.99
C ASN A 123 27.37 -2.36 15.70
N ASN A 124 26.14 -2.55 16.17
CA ASN A 124 25.30 -1.54 16.82
C ASN A 124 25.00 -0.32 15.94
N ALA A 125 24.80 -0.55 14.65
CA ALA A 125 24.35 0.48 13.72
C ALA A 125 23.09 1.21 14.24
N ILE A 126 23.06 2.52 14.12
CA ILE A 126 21.90 3.34 14.49
C ILE A 126 20.89 3.22 13.35
N PHE A 127 19.72 2.65 13.62
CA PHE A 127 18.65 2.45 12.62
C PHE A 127 19.11 1.83 11.30
N GLY A 128 20.02 0.85 11.36
CA GLY A 128 20.56 0.20 10.15
C GLY A 128 21.59 1.02 9.36
N SER A 129 22.02 2.17 9.85
CA SER A 129 22.98 3.04 9.16
C SER A 129 24.33 2.37 8.95
N SER A 130 24.88 2.46 7.74
CA SER A 130 26.21 1.94 7.41
C SER A 130 27.37 2.83 7.90
N SER A 131 27.10 4.10 8.30
CA SER A 131 28.11 5.08 8.74
C SER A 131 28.04 5.40 10.23
N MET A 132 26.89 5.18 10.89
CA MET A 132 26.66 5.57 12.28
C MET A 132 26.38 4.38 13.18
N SER A 133 27.00 4.34 14.35
CA SER A 133 26.76 3.29 15.36
C SER A 133 26.72 3.88 16.77
N TRP A 134 25.91 3.24 17.66
CA TRP A 134 25.86 3.62 19.07
C TRP A 134 27.22 3.49 19.74
N PRO A 135 27.61 4.44 20.63
CA PRO A 135 28.88 4.38 21.33
C PRO A 135 28.97 3.17 22.27
N TRP A 136 27.84 2.74 22.84
CA TRP A 136 27.76 1.60 23.75
C TRP A 136 27.52 0.30 22.98
N LYS A 137 28.59 -0.45 22.75
CA LYS A 137 28.57 -1.70 21.98
C LYS A 137 28.36 -2.92 22.89
N VAL A 138 27.26 -2.95 23.65
CA VAL A 138 26.96 -3.96 24.66
C VAL A 138 27.08 -5.39 24.13
N GLY A 139 26.52 -5.67 22.96
CA GLY A 139 26.60 -7.01 22.34
C GLY A 139 28.04 -7.46 22.04
N LEU A 140 28.91 -6.52 21.58
CA LEU A 140 30.34 -6.80 21.39
C LEU A 140 31.07 -7.01 22.73
N TRP A 141 30.72 -6.26 23.78
CA TRP A 141 31.30 -6.45 25.10
C TRP A 141 30.97 -7.82 25.68
N VAL A 142 29.71 -8.22 25.54
CA VAL A 142 29.27 -9.56 25.94
C VAL A 142 29.99 -10.64 25.14
N HIS A 143 30.11 -10.46 23.82
CA HIS A 143 30.86 -11.39 22.97
C HIS A 143 32.31 -11.53 23.43
N ASN A 144 33.01 -10.42 23.59
CA ASN A 144 34.43 -10.43 24.01
C ASN A 144 34.66 -10.97 25.42
N GLY A 145 33.69 -10.81 26.30
CA GLY A 145 33.77 -11.35 27.70
C GLY A 145 33.49 -12.84 27.77
N PHE A 146 32.62 -13.37 26.90
CA PHE A 146 32.14 -14.75 27.00
C PHE A 146 32.50 -15.63 25.81
N ALA A 147 33.22 -15.11 24.75
CA ALA A 147 33.61 -15.84 23.56
C ALA A 147 34.35 -17.16 23.88
N HIS A 148 35.18 -17.18 24.92
CA HIS A 148 35.97 -18.34 25.34
C HIS A 148 35.36 -19.12 26.53
N SER A 149 34.12 -18.81 26.94
CA SER A 149 33.44 -19.45 28.06
C SER A 149 33.08 -20.91 27.74
N LYS A 150 33.59 -21.86 28.58
CA LYS A 150 33.27 -23.30 28.47
C LYS A 150 31.94 -23.66 29.16
N GLY A 151 31.48 -22.85 30.13
CA GLY A 151 30.29 -23.13 30.96
C GLY A 151 28.96 -22.90 30.21
N LYS A 152 27.92 -23.67 30.58
CA LYS A 152 26.57 -23.57 30.00
C LYS A 152 25.98 -22.15 30.12
N PHE A 153 26.17 -21.49 31.25
CA PHE A 153 25.67 -20.14 31.53
C PHE A 153 26.36 -19.10 30.62
N GLY A 154 27.68 -19.16 30.49
CA GLY A 154 28.39 -18.24 29.57
C GLY A 154 28.00 -18.42 28.10
N LYS A 155 27.79 -19.66 27.66
CA LYS A 155 27.28 -19.96 26.30
C LYS A 155 25.86 -19.43 26.12
N TRP A 156 25.02 -19.52 27.14
CA TRP A 156 23.65 -18.99 27.11
C TRP A 156 23.65 -17.45 27.00
N ILE A 157 24.46 -16.76 27.80
CA ILE A 157 24.62 -15.30 27.70
C ILE A 157 25.14 -14.90 26.31
N LEU A 158 26.16 -15.60 25.81
CA LEU A 158 26.71 -15.33 24.49
C LEU A 158 25.67 -15.47 23.37
N LYS A 159 24.87 -16.52 23.46
CA LYS A 159 23.81 -16.80 22.46
C LYS A 159 22.70 -15.76 22.45
N HIS A 160 22.30 -15.19 23.60
CA HIS A 160 21.13 -14.32 23.72
C HIS A 160 21.48 -12.81 23.72
N PHE A 161 22.70 -12.46 24.13
CA PHE A 161 23.12 -11.07 24.30
C PHE A 161 24.41 -10.72 23.59
N GLY A 162 25.18 -11.72 23.09
CA GLY A 162 26.42 -11.48 22.37
C GLY A 162 26.17 -11.24 20.88
N THR A 163 26.86 -10.25 20.30
CA THR A 163 26.93 -10.05 18.86
C THR A 163 28.37 -10.26 18.38
N SER A 164 28.56 -11.10 17.36
CA SER A 164 29.87 -11.34 16.76
C SER A 164 30.43 -10.05 16.14
N PRO A 165 31.77 -9.82 16.24
CA PRO A 165 32.37 -8.66 15.60
C PRO A 165 32.22 -8.73 14.07
N VAL A 166 31.83 -7.63 13.45
CA VAL A 166 31.84 -7.49 12.00
C VAL A 166 33.27 -7.13 11.57
N LEU A 167 33.93 -8.02 10.84
CA LEU A 167 35.30 -7.82 10.39
C LEU A 167 35.34 -7.20 8.98
N VAL A 168 36.41 -6.48 8.67
CA VAL A 168 36.62 -5.88 7.34
C VAL A 168 36.62 -6.96 6.25
N SER A 169 37.19 -8.14 6.52
CA SER A 169 37.17 -9.29 5.60
C SER A 169 35.74 -9.76 5.29
N GLN A 170 34.85 -9.76 6.27
CA GLN A 170 33.43 -10.11 6.08
C GLN A 170 32.65 -9.07 5.24
N VAL A 171 33.02 -7.80 5.36
CA VAL A 171 32.43 -6.75 4.50
C VAL A 171 32.80 -6.96 3.04
N SER A 172 33.98 -7.59 2.78
CA SER A 172 34.50 -7.88 1.43
C SER A 172 34.47 -6.64 0.52
N PRO A 173 35.21 -5.58 0.85
CA PRO A 173 35.12 -4.30 0.13
C PRO A 173 35.51 -4.44 -1.35
N GLU A 174 36.44 -5.34 -1.68
CA GLU A 174 36.84 -5.62 -3.06
C GLU A 174 35.67 -6.17 -3.90
N MET A 175 34.91 -7.12 -3.35
CA MET A 175 33.72 -7.66 -4.02
C MET A 175 32.64 -6.57 -4.20
N ARG A 176 32.42 -5.76 -3.17
CA ARG A 176 31.44 -4.66 -3.22
C ARG A 176 31.79 -3.61 -4.26
N VAL A 177 33.05 -3.22 -4.35
CA VAL A 177 33.55 -2.31 -5.39
C VAL A 177 33.35 -2.87 -6.79
N LYS A 178 33.59 -4.18 -6.98
CA LYS A 178 33.36 -4.85 -8.25
C LYS A 178 31.87 -4.87 -8.62
N VAL A 179 31.00 -5.20 -7.68
CA VAL A 179 29.54 -5.16 -7.89
C VAL A 179 29.06 -3.72 -8.13
N ALA A 180 29.54 -2.75 -7.37
CA ALA A 180 29.18 -1.33 -7.53
C ALA A 180 29.63 -0.76 -8.89
N THR A 181 30.80 -1.17 -9.39
CA THR A 181 31.29 -0.83 -10.74
C THR A 181 30.34 -1.42 -11.81
N ASN A 182 29.98 -2.69 -11.67
CA ASN A 182 29.02 -3.33 -12.57
C ASN A 182 27.64 -2.64 -12.51
N THR A 183 27.22 -2.19 -11.33
CA THR A 183 25.98 -1.41 -11.16
C THR A 183 26.04 -0.10 -11.95
N LEU A 184 27.15 0.64 -11.91
CA LEU A 184 27.32 1.83 -12.76
C LEU A 184 27.18 1.48 -14.25
N HIS A 185 27.83 0.40 -14.72
CA HIS A 185 27.72 -0.03 -16.10
C HIS A 185 26.29 -0.41 -16.49
N ASN A 186 25.54 -1.05 -15.58
CA ASN A 186 24.14 -1.41 -15.79
C ASN A 186 23.23 -0.18 -15.98
N TYR A 187 23.63 0.96 -15.47
CA TYR A 187 22.92 2.25 -15.63
C TYR A 187 23.55 3.16 -16.71
N GLY A 188 24.36 2.59 -17.61
CA GLY A 188 24.92 3.30 -18.77
C GLY A 188 26.17 4.14 -18.50
N PHE A 189 26.75 4.04 -17.31
CA PHE A 189 28.03 4.68 -16.98
C PHE A 189 29.21 3.72 -17.30
N PHE A 190 29.39 3.36 -18.57
CA PHE A 190 30.33 2.31 -18.98
C PHE A 190 31.81 2.61 -18.65
N ARG A 191 32.18 3.87 -18.42
CA ARG A 191 33.50 4.27 -17.94
C ARG A 191 33.58 4.47 -16.44
N GLY A 192 32.46 4.17 -15.74
CA GLY A 192 32.37 4.25 -14.28
C GLY A 192 33.33 3.26 -13.61
N LYS A 193 33.96 3.70 -12.53
CA LYS A 193 34.86 2.89 -11.70
C LYS A 193 34.68 3.24 -10.24
N VAL A 194 34.67 2.24 -9.39
CA VAL A 194 34.65 2.39 -7.94
C VAL A 194 35.96 1.88 -7.37
N THR A 195 36.53 2.55 -6.39
CA THR A 195 37.68 2.14 -5.61
C THR A 195 37.42 2.30 -4.13
N TYR A 196 38.26 1.75 -3.28
CA TYR A 196 38.11 1.87 -1.83
C TYR A 196 39.47 2.01 -1.15
N ASP A 197 39.47 2.63 0.04
CA ASP A 197 40.58 2.72 0.95
C ASP A 197 40.13 2.25 2.35
N ILE A 198 41.01 1.48 3.01
CA ILE A 198 40.77 1.04 4.40
C ILE A 198 41.51 2.05 5.32
N LEU A 199 40.73 2.80 6.07
CA LEU A 199 41.22 3.82 6.98
C LEU A 199 41.33 3.26 8.40
N THR A 200 42.54 2.94 8.81
CA THR A 200 42.82 2.49 10.19
C THR A 200 42.62 3.65 11.17
N GLN A 201 41.87 3.39 12.24
CA GLN A 201 41.61 4.38 13.29
C GLN A 201 42.75 4.47 14.32
N LYS A 202 42.61 5.37 15.33
CA LYS A 202 43.59 5.48 16.46
C LYS A 202 43.87 4.11 17.11
N ASN A 203 42.91 3.20 17.15
CA ASN A 203 43.13 1.81 17.51
C ASN A 203 43.40 0.99 16.25
N PRO A 204 44.62 0.41 16.06
CA PRO A 204 44.97 -0.32 14.83
C PRO A 204 44.09 -1.54 14.54
N LYS A 205 43.37 -2.08 15.54
CA LYS A 205 42.38 -3.16 15.37
C LYS A 205 41.01 -2.66 14.91
N LYS A 206 40.86 -1.37 14.56
CA LYS A 206 39.59 -0.78 14.07
C LYS A 206 39.83 -0.07 12.74
N ALA A 207 38.93 -0.29 11.77
CA ALA A 207 39.00 0.40 10.50
C ALA A 207 37.62 0.90 10.03
N ARG A 208 37.65 1.92 9.20
CA ARG A 208 36.55 2.40 8.36
C ARG A 208 36.90 2.19 6.90
N ILE A 209 35.89 2.18 6.04
CA ILE A 209 36.11 2.08 4.61
C ILE A 209 35.65 3.37 3.95
N ALA A 210 36.52 4.00 3.17
CA ALA A 210 36.15 5.08 2.26
C ALA A 210 35.99 4.53 0.86
N TYR A 211 34.95 4.98 0.16
CA TYR A 211 34.70 4.57 -1.23
C TYR A 211 34.78 5.78 -2.17
N HIS A 212 35.43 5.60 -3.31
CA HIS A 212 35.62 6.64 -4.32
C HIS A 212 34.94 6.19 -5.62
N VAL A 213 33.88 6.88 -5.98
CA VAL A 213 33.05 6.59 -7.16
C VAL A 213 33.34 7.63 -8.24
N ARG A 214 33.86 7.17 -9.36
CA ARG A 214 34.06 7.96 -10.58
C ARG A 214 33.01 7.50 -11.59
N ALA A 215 31.95 8.30 -11.81
CA ALA A 215 30.81 7.91 -12.64
C ALA A 215 31.09 8.07 -14.15
N GLY A 216 31.68 9.18 -14.56
CA GLY A 216 31.87 9.52 -15.98
C GLY A 216 30.55 9.95 -16.68
N LYS A 217 30.53 9.86 -18.01
CA LYS A 217 29.36 10.25 -18.81
C LYS A 217 28.40 9.07 -18.96
N VAL A 218 27.08 9.34 -18.91
CA VAL A 218 26.05 8.35 -19.18
C VAL A 218 25.88 8.17 -20.69
N TYR A 219 25.78 6.93 -21.15
CA TYR A 219 25.47 6.57 -22.53
C TYR A 219 23.94 6.54 -22.70
N ARG A 220 23.45 7.04 -23.84
CA ARG A 220 22.02 7.12 -24.19
C ARG A 220 21.68 6.29 -25.39
N LEU A 221 20.44 5.77 -25.43
CA LEU A 221 19.93 5.05 -26.58
C LEU A 221 19.77 6.02 -27.77
N ASP A 222 20.35 5.69 -28.92
CA ASP A 222 20.26 6.44 -30.17
C ASP A 222 19.11 5.90 -31.02
N SER A 223 19.30 4.73 -31.61
CA SER A 223 18.31 4.02 -32.43
C SER A 223 17.97 2.67 -31.84
N ILE A 224 16.70 2.25 -31.98
CA ILE A 224 16.22 0.94 -31.47
C ILE A 224 15.48 0.24 -32.59
N ALA A 225 16.07 -0.83 -33.13
CA ALA A 225 15.51 -1.63 -34.22
C ALA A 225 15.08 -3.01 -33.71
N TYR A 226 13.86 -3.43 -34.04
CA TYR A 226 13.35 -4.79 -33.79
C TYR A 226 13.50 -5.59 -35.10
N LEU A 227 14.36 -6.60 -35.09
CA LEU A 227 14.78 -7.31 -36.29
C LEU A 227 14.62 -8.83 -36.12
N ASN A 228 14.55 -9.54 -37.24
CA ASN A 228 14.60 -11.01 -37.31
C ASN A 228 13.47 -11.76 -36.56
N TYR A 229 12.34 -11.09 -36.27
CA TYR A 229 11.14 -11.75 -35.79
C TYR A 229 10.36 -12.39 -36.95
N PRO A 230 9.72 -13.56 -36.72
CA PRO A 230 8.76 -14.12 -37.70
C PRO A 230 7.65 -13.08 -38.01
N SER A 231 7.17 -13.06 -39.25
CA SER A 231 6.24 -12.02 -39.76
C SER A 231 5.01 -11.81 -38.87
N ALA A 232 4.43 -12.89 -38.33
CA ALA A 232 3.27 -12.80 -37.43
C ALA A 232 3.64 -12.14 -36.09
N MET A 233 4.80 -12.45 -35.50
CA MET A 233 5.28 -11.82 -34.27
C MET A 233 5.66 -10.35 -34.51
N ASP A 234 6.32 -10.05 -35.64
CA ASP A 234 6.69 -8.69 -36.00
C ASP A 234 5.44 -7.79 -36.14
N SER A 235 4.39 -8.30 -36.76
CA SER A 235 3.10 -7.60 -36.84
C SER A 235 2.52 -7.26 -35.44
N ILE A 236 2.60 -8.19 -34.49
CA ILE A 236 2.18 -7.97 -33.10
C ILE A 236 3.05 -6.90 -32.43
N LEU A 237 4.38 -6.95 -32.60
CA LEU A 237 5.32 -5.97 -32.03
C LEU A 237 5.09 -4.57 -32.59
N ARG A 238 4.83 -4.45 -33.89
CA ARG A 238 4.49 -3.15 -34.55
C ARG A 238 3.15 -2.60 -34.05
N ALA A 239 2.13 -3.43 -33.97
CA ALA A 239 0.80 -3.01 -33.48
C ALA A 239 0.86 -2.46 -32.03
N HIS A 240 1.83 -2.92 -31.21
CA HIS A 240 2.01 -2.48 -29.84
C HIS A 240 3.27 -1.60 -29.65
N SER A 241 3.72 -0.92 -30.70
CA SER A 241 4.94 -0.08 -30.66
C SER A 241 4.85 1.07 -29.64
N ALA A 242 3.68 1.66 -29.44
CA ALA A 242 3.44 2.72 -28.45
C ALA A 242 3.69 2.27 -26.99
N ALA A 243 3.64 0.97 -26.72
CA ALA A 243 3.88 0.39 -25.39
C ALA A 243 5.35 -0.03 -25.15
N ARG A 244 6.28 0.29 -26.05
CA ARG A 244 7.71 0.01 -25.89
C ARG A 244 8.27 0.76 -24.70
N LEU A 245 9.09 0.07 -23.91
CA LEU A 245 9.75 0.66 -22.74
C LEU A 245 11.05 1.37 -23.13
N LEU A 246 11.69 0.93 -24.21
CA LEU A 246 12.92 1.53 -24.72
C LEU A 246 12.59 2.68 -25.67
N LYS A 247 13.15 3.87 -25.39
CA LYS A 247 12.96 5.06 -26.21
C LYS A 247 14.30 5.72 -26.53
N SER A 248 14.42 6.27 -27.75
CA SER A 248 15.58 7.06 -28.14
C SER A 248 15.74 8.29 -27.22
N GLY A 249 16.97 8.63 -26.86
CA GLY A 249 17.33 9.71 -25.96
C GLY A 249 17.32 9.37 -24.48
N GLU A 250 16.74 8.22 -24.06
CA GLU A 250 16.79 7.77 -22.67
C GLU A 250 18.17 7.18 -22.32
N ALA A 251 18.55 7.21 -21.05
CA ALA A 251 19.78 6.59 -20.57
C ALA A 251 19.73 5.06 -20.80
N PHE A 252 20.87 4.48 -21.19
CA PHE A 252 20.99 3.03 -21.25
C PHE A 252 20.79 2.43 -19.85
N SER A 253 19.96 1.41 -19.76
CA SER A 253 19.72 0.68 -18.51
C SER A 253 19.46 -0.80 -18.79
N VAL A 254 20.24 -1.66 -18.15
CA VAL A 254 20.05 -3.12 -18.23
C VAL A 254 18.71 -3.54 -17.62
N VAL A 255 18.24 -2.80 -16.61
CA VAL A 255 16.90 -3.02 -16.02
C VAL A 255 15.82 -2.78 -17.07
N ASN A 256 15.87 -1.66 -17.81
CA ASN A 256 14.92 -1.37 -18.88
C ASN A 256 14.98 -2.41 -20.02
N LEU A 257 16.18 -2.95 -20.33
CA LEU A 257 16.32 -4.05 -21.28
C LEU A 257 15.61 -5.32 -20.80
N SER A 258 15.82 -5.71 -19.55
CA SER A 258 15.14 -6.86 -18.93
C SER A 258 13.62 -6.68 -18.86
N ASP A 259 13.18 -5.48 -18.55
CA ASP A 259 11.75 -5.15 -18.54
C ASP A 259 11.14 -5.23 -19.94
N GLU A 260 11.87 -4.80 -20.98
CA GLU A 260 11.43 -4.94 -22.37
C GLU A 260 11.36 -6.40 -22.81
N GLN A 261 12.33 -7.25 -22.42
CA GLN A 261 12.26 -8.71 -22.64
C GLN A 261 10.99 -9.28 -21.99
N THR A 262 10.72 -8.90 -20.74
CA THR A 262 9.52 -9.33 -20.00
C THR A 262 8.24 -8.82 -20.66
N ARG A 263 8.24 -7.59 -21.18
CA ARG A 263 7.12 -7.02 -21.92
C ARG A 263 6.83 -7.81 -23.20
N ILE A 264 7.89 -8.13 -23.96
CA ILE A 264 7.77 -8.93 -25.21
C ILE A 264 7.25 -10.33 -24.87
N GLU A 265 7.77 -11.01 -23.84
CA GLU A 265 7.25 -12.31 -23.39
C GLU A 265 5.75 -12.23 -23.08
N LYS A 266 5.34 -11.27 -22.26
CA LYS A 266 3.93 -11.08 -21.89
C LYS A 266 3.06 -10.81 -23.12
N LEU A 267 3.54 -9.98 -24.05
CA LEU A 267 2.84 -9.67 -25.29
C LEU A 267 2.68 -10.90 -26.18
N MET A 268 3.73 -11.71 -26.34
CA MET A 268 3.70 -12.95 -27.12
C MET A 268 2.75 -13.96 -26.46
N LYS A 269 2.86 -14.18 -25.17
CA LYS A 269 1.97 -15.08 -24.42
C LYS A 269 0.50 -14.65 -24.46
N GLU A 270 0.20 -13.34 -24.51
CA GLU A 270 -1.16 -12.84 -24.67
C GLU A 270 -1.74 -13.13 -26.08
N ASN A 271 -0.88 -13.36 -27.06
CA ASN A 271 -1.26 -13.66 -28.44
C ASN A 271 -1.12 -15.15 -28.84
N GLY A 272 -0.97 -16.04 -27.88
CA GLY A 272 -0.98 -17.49 -28.10
C GLY A 272 0.38 -18.16 -28.02
N TYR A 273 1.50 -17.44 -27.96
CA TYR A 273 2.85 -18.01 -27.98
C TYR A 273 3.28 -18.48 -26.58
N TYR A 274 2.66 -19.57 -26.12
CA TYR A 274 2.83 -20.09 -24.77
C TYR A 274 4.28 -20.36 -24.36
N PHE A 275 5.06 -20.96 -25.25
CA PHE A 275 6.46 -21.34 -24.99
C PHE A 275 7.45 -20.18 -25.14
N TYR A 276 7.01 -18.99 -25.54
CA TYR A 276 7.89 -17.84 -25.64
C TYR A 276 8.33 -17.37 -24.24
N LYS A 277 9.66 -17.22 -24.04
CA LYS A 277 10.27 -16.77 -22.77
C LYS A 277 11.03 -15.46 -22.98
N ALA A 278 11.18 -14.67 -21.95
CA ALA A 278 11.98 -13.43 -21.97
C ALA A 278 13.41 -13.66 -22.47
N ALA A 279 14.03 -14.78 -22.04
CA ALA A 279 15.37 -15.17 -22.45
C ALA A 279 15.52 -15.45 -23.97
N TYR A 280 14.44 -15.58 -24.72
CA TYR A 280 14.48 -15.74 -26.18
C TYR A 280 14.61 -14.42 -26.93
N THR A 281 14.53 -13.30 -26.25
CA THR A 281 14.85 -11.97 -26.79
C THR A 281 16.26 -11.59 -26.36
N THR A 282 17.11 -11.20 -27.31
CA THR A 282 18.47 -10.73 -27.06
C THR A 282 18.66 -9.32 -27.61
N PHE A 283 19.74 -8.69 -27.15
CA PHE A 283 20.11 -7.33 -27.57
C PHE A 283 21.51 -7.36 -28.16
N ARG A 284 21.67 -6.62 -29.26
CA ARG A 284 23.00 -6.27 -29.78
C ARG A 284 23.12 -4.75 -29.66
N ALA A 285 24.18 -4.31 -29.00
CA ALA A 285 24.46 -2.91 -28.73
C ALA A 285 25.73 -2.49 -29.45
N ASP A 286 25.67 -1.43 -30.21
CA ASP A 286 26.83 -0.77 -30.80
C ASP A 286 27.06 0.58 -30.11
N THR A 287 28.29 0.74 -29.58
CA THR A 287 28.71 1.97 -28.86
C THR A 287 29.86 2.68 -29.59
N ILE A 288 30.29 2.15 -30.75
CA ILE A 288 31.47 2.60 -31.49
C ILE A 288 31.09 3.67 -32.53
N MET A 289 29.98 3.45 -33.24
CA MET A 289 29.57 4.35 -34.33
C MET A 289 29.33 5.79 -33.89
N ARG A 290 28.82 5.98 -32.67
CA ARG A 290 28.56 7.31 -32.12
C ARG A 290 28.96 7.35 -30.63
N PRO A 291 30.09 8.00 -30.30
CA PRO A 291 30.55 8.08 -28.91
C PRO A 291 29.51 8.71 -27.96
N GLY A 292 29.25 8.06 -26.84
CA GLY A 292 28.23 8.47 -25.85
C GLY A 292 26.80 8.02 -26.16
N PHE A 293 26.60 7.31 -27.25
CA PHE A 293 25.31 6.75 -27.66
C PHE A 293 25.40 5.25 -27.88
N VAL A 294 24.24 4.57 -27.77
CA VAL A 294 24.09 3.13 -27.98
C VAL A 294 23.03 2.92 -29.07
N GLN A 295 23.43 2.31 -30.18
CA GLN A 295 22.51 1.78 -31.16
C GLN A 295 22.13 0.36 -30.77
N LEU A 296 20.81 0.11 -30.63
CA LEU A 296 20.29 -1.12 -30.07
C LEU A 296 19.46 -1.92 -31.08
N GLN A 297 19.82 -3.17 -31.28
CA GLN A 297 19.05 -4.14 -32.05
C GLN A 297 18.41 -5.15 -31.08
N VAL A 298 17.09 -5.25 -31.11
CA VAL A 298 16.27 -6.20 -30.36
C VAL A 298 15.90 -7.35 -31.28
N GLN A 299 16.34 -8.54 -30.99
CA GLN A 299 16.13 -9.70 -31.87
C GLN A 299 15.95 -11.00 -31.08
N PRO A 300 15.25 -11.99 -31.66
CA PRO A 300 15.13 -13.29 -31.02
C PRO A 300 16.44 -14.08 -31.17
N ILE A 301 16.75 -14.91 -30.18
CA ILE A 301 17.92 -15.86 -30.28
C ILE A 301 17.65 -16.91 -31.33
N ALA A 302 18.67 -17.30 -32.05
CA ALA A 302 18.58 -18.32 -33.12
C ALA A 302 18.28 -19.74 -32.57
N SER A 303 18.78 -20.05 -31.37
CA SER A 303 18.65 -21.37 -30.73
C SER A 303 17.32 -21.59 -30.00
N ARG A 304 16.30 -20.72 -30.18
CA ARG A 304 15.00 -20.92 -29.54
C ARG A 304 14.24 -22.11 -30.13
N PRO A 305 13.45 -22.83 -29.33
CA PRO A 305 12.63 -23.94 -29.81
C PRO A 305 11.57 -23.47 -30.84
N LYS A 306 11.31 -24.30 -31.84
CA LYS A 306 10.29 -24.01 -32.88
C LYS A 306 8.88 -23.84 -32.30
N GLU A 307 8.58 -24.50 -31.17
CA GLU A 307 7.32 -24.38 -30.41
C GLU A 307 7.10 -22.96 -29.93
N ALA A 308 8.13 -22.15 -29.71
CA ALA A 308 8.05 -20.76 -29.32
C ALA A 308 7.64 -19.83 -30.47
N ASP A 309 7.73 -20.26 -31.70
CA ASP A 309 7.46 -19.45 -32.90
C ASP A 309 6.03 -19.64 -33.43
N ARG A 310 5.21 -20.48 -32.83
CA ARG A 310 3.83 -20.74 -33.23
C ARG A 310 2.82 -20.46 -32.11
N PRO A 311 1.59 -19.99 -32.47
CA PRO A 311 0.52 -19.85 -31.51
C PRO A 311 -0.07 -21.19 -31.11
N TRP A 312 -0.50 -21.29 -29.86
CA TRP A 312 -1.08 -22.49 -29.27
C TRP A 312 -2.55 -22.26 -28.88
N TYR A 313 -3.36 -23.30 -29.00
CA TYR A 313 -4.79 -23.29 -28.72
C TYR A 313 -5.13 -24.20 -27.54
N ILE A 314 -6.16 -23.85 -26.77
CA ILE A 314 -6.57 -24.59 -25.58
C ILE A 314 -7.43 -25.81 -25.97
N GLY A 315 -7.05 -26.97 -25.49
CA GLY A 315 -7.75 -28.25 -25.66
C GLY A 315 -8.64 -28.64 -24.49
N ASN A 316 -8.36 -29.82 -23.91
CA ASN A 316 -9.10 -30.34 -22.75
C ASN A 316 -8.52 -29.79 -21.45
N VAL A 317 -9.30 -30.01 -20.37
CA VAL A 317 -8.90 -29.60 -19.01
C VAL A 317 -8.92 -30.84 -18.12
N HIS A 318 -7.80 -31.13 -17.50
CA HIS A 318 -7.61 -32.22 -16.54
C HIS A 318 -7.39 -31.62 -15.16
N VAL A 319 -8.22 -31.99 -14.18
CA VAL A 319 -8.11 -31.50 -12.80
C VAL A 319 -7.86 -32.69 -11.89
N HIS A 320 -6.66 -32.73 -11.31
CA HIS A 320 -6.26 -33.71 -10.32
C HIS A 320 -6.42 -33.09 -8.93
N LEU A 321 -7.42 -33.55 -8.19
CA LEU A 321 -7.81 -32.98 -6.89
C LEU A 321 -7.54 -33.99 -5.78
N ARG A 322 -6.56 -33.68 -4.94
CA ARG A 322 -6.16 -34.47 -3.78
C ARG A 322 -6.65 -33.83 -2.49
N ARG A 323 -6.95 -34.64 -1.47
CA ARG A 323 -7.29 -34.13 -0.13
C ARG A 323 -6.06 -33.77 0.69
N ASN A 324 -4.95 -34.50 0.46
CA ASN A 324 -3.62 -34.23 1.03
C ASN A 324 -2.56 -34.63 -0.01
N GLU A 325 -1.30 -34.32 0.26
CA GLU A 325 -0.19 -34.55 -0.67
C GLU A 325 0.03 -36.03 -1.03
N ASN A 326 -0.28 -36.94 -0.11
CA ASN A 326 -0.06 -38.38 -0.26
C ASN A 326 -1.26 -39.12 -0.87
N ASP A 327 -2.37 -38.44 -1.13
CA ASP A 327 -3.57 -39.06 -1.67
C ASP A 327 -3.36 -39.52 -3.11
N VAL A 328 -3.84 -40.75 -3.40
CA VAL A 328 -3.93 -41.27 -4.77
C VAL A 328 -5.33 -41.03 -5.31
N THR A 329 -5.42 -40.45 -6.50
CA THR A 329 -6.71 -40.20 -7.15
C THR A 329 -7.18 -41.50 -7.83
N ASP A 330 -8.18 -42.13 -7.25
CA ASP A 330 -8.75 -43.44 -7.68
C ASP A 330 -10.02 -43.32 -8.53
N LYS A 331 -10.69 -42.16 -8.48
CA LYS A 331 -11.96 -41.94 -9.19
C LYS A 331 -11.82 -40.87 -10.26
N THR A 332 -12.49 -41.07 -11.36
CA THR A 332 -12.50 -40.15 -12.51
C THR A 332 -13.93 -39.79 -12.91
N LEU A 333 -14.20 -38.47 -13.04
CA LEU A 333 -15.47 -37.96 -13.55
C LEU A 333 -15.20 -37.16 -14.84
N ARG A 334 -15.78 -37.62 -15.97
CA ARG A 334 -15.70 -36.89 -17.25
C ARG A 334 -16.98 -36.10 -17.50
N ARG A 335 -16.80 -34.80 -17.84
CA ARG A 335 -17.92 -33.91 -18.22
C ARG A 335 -17.49 -33.04 -19.42
N ARG A 336 -17.89 -33.42 -20.61
CA ARG A 336 -17.48 -32.79 -21.88
C ARG A 336 -15.95 -32.79 -22.00
N ARG A 337 -15.33 -31.62 -21.94
CA ARG A 337 -13.86 -31.39 -22.05
C ARG A 337 -13.12 -31.41 -20.72
N TYR A 338 -13.83 -31.60 -19.63
CA TYR A 338 -13.23 -31.62 -18.29
C TYR A 338 -13.13 -33.05 -17.81
N THR A 339 -11.97 -33.45 -17.39
CA THR A 339 -11.71 -34.70 -16.69
C THR A 339 -11.26 -34.36 -15.27
N TYR A 340 -12.01 -34.88 -14.30
CA TYR A 340 -11.68 -34.65 -12.88
C TYR A 340 -11.26 -35.99 -12.28
N SER A 341 -10.03 -36.02 -11.75
CA SER A 341 -9.51 -37.17 -10.98
C SER A 341 -9.47 -36.76 -9.51
N PHE A 342 -10.03 -37.56 -8.61
CA PHE A 342 -10.12 -37.23 -7.18
C PHE A 342 -10.10 -38.50 -6.32
N SER A 343 -9.86 -38.34 -5.00
CA SER A 343 -9.90 -39.40 -4.00
C SER A 343 -11.20 -39.35 -3.18
N GLY A 344 -11.70 -40.53 -2.77
CA GLY A 344 -12.85 -40.70 -1.88
C GLY A 344 -14.21 -40.65 -2.61
N ASP A 345 -15.31 -40.79 -1.85
CA ASP A 345 -16.66 -41.01 -2.43
C ASP A 345 -17.24 -39.80 -3.16
N LYS A 346 -16.92 -38.61 -2.73
CA LYS A 346 -17.44 -37.36 -3.32
C LYS A 346 -16.30 -36.42 -3.64
N MET A 347 -16.34 -35.86 -4.84
CA MET A 347 -15.37 -34.85 -5.26
C MET A 347 -15.34 -33.67 -4.26
N PRO A 348 -14.20 -33.31 -3.70
CA PRO A 348 -14.10 -32.28 -2.67
C PRO A 348 -14.65 -30.92 -3.11
N LEU A 349 -14.40 -30.54 -4.37
CA LEU A 349 -14.88 -29.28 -4.95
C LEU A 349 -15.77 -29.57 -6.16
N ARG A 350 -16.98 -29.01 -6.23
CA ARG A 350 -17.96 -29.29 -7.30
C ARG A 350 -17.38 -28.95 -8.68
N ALA A 351 -17.69 -29.74 -9.70
CA ALA A 351 -17.28 -29.51 -11.09
C ALA A 351 -17.70 -28.13 -11.64
N SER A 352 -18.83 -27.59 -11.15
CA SER A 352 -19.29 -26.26 -11.53
C SER A 352 -18.33 -25.15 -11.09
N VAL A 353 -17.64 -25.33 -9.95
CA VAL A 353 -16.66 -24.35 -9.44
C VAL A 353 -15.50 -24.23 -10.40
N TRP A 354 -14.89 -25.34 -10.79
CA TRP A 354 -13.80 -25.38 -11.75
C TRP A 354 -14.17 -24.74 -13.10
N ARG A 355 -15.36 -25.09 -13.64
CA ARG A 355 -15.84 -24.50 -14.90
C ARG A 355 -16.04 -22.98 -14.86
N HIS A 356 -16.34 -22.41 -13.68
CA HIS A 356 -16.49 -20.97 -13.52
C HIS A 356 -15.17 -20.26 -13.16
N ALA A 357 -14.25 -20.96 -12.51
CA ALA A 357 -12.94 -20.43 -12.16
C ALA A 357 -12.01 -20.37 -13.36
N ILE A 358 -12.02 -21.41 -14.21
CA ILE A 358 -11.17 -21.51 -15.39
C ILE A 358 -11.66 -20.53 -16.46
N ALA A 359 -10.83 -19.54 -16.79
CA ALA A 359 -11.15 -18.50 -17.77
C ALA A 359 -10.95 -18.98 -19.22
N HIS A 360 -10.04 -19.91 -19.44
CA HIS A 360 -9.73 -20.46 -20.76
C HIS A 360 -10.92 -21.18 -21.39
N ARG A 361 -11.08 -21.01 -22.71
CA ARG A 361 -12.03 -21.72 -23.51
C ARG A 361 -11.31 -22.60 -24.53
N SER A 362 -11.78 -23.83 -24.69
CA SER A 362 -11.22 -24.73 -25.67
C SER A 362 -11.48 -24.25 -27.09
N GLY A 363 -10.45 -24.36 -27.94
CA GLY A 363 -10.43 -23.83 -29.31
C GLY A 363 -10.04 -22.38 -29.42
N GLU A 364 -9.95 -21.61 -28.31
CA GLU A 364 -9.38 -20.26 -28.33
C GLU A 364 -7.87 -20.32 -28.17
N LYS A 365 -7.17 -19.28 -28.69
CA LYS A 365 -5.74 -19.12 -28.45
C LYS A 365 -5.43 -19.01 -26.95
N TYR A 366 -4.31 -19.57 -26.54
CA TYR A 366 -3.78 -19.33 -25.20
C TYR A 366 -3.65 -17.82 -24.95
N ARG A 367 -3.99 -17.38 -23.73
CA ARG A 367 -3.78 -16.00 -23.26
C ARG A 367 -3.24 -15.99 -21.85
N LEU A 368 -2.21 -15.21 -21.64
CA LEU A 368 -1.62 -15.04 -20.30
C LEU A 368 -2.63 -14.44 -19.30
N SER A 369 -3.48 -13.52 -19.77
CA SER A 369 -4.54 -12.90 -18.95
C SER A 369 -5.58 -13.92 -18.46
N ASP A 370 -5.91 -14.95 -19.27
CA ASP A 370 -6.81 -16.02 -18.87
C ASP A 370 -6.15 -16.96 -17.83
N TYR A 371 -4.84 -17.23 -17.97
CA TYR A 371 -4.06 -17.95 -16.96
C TYR A 371 -4.10 -17.21 -15.62
N GLN A 372 -3.74 -15.91 -15.62
CA GLN A 372 -3.74 -15.07 -14.42
C GLN A 372 -5.12 -15.01 -13.76
N THR A 373 -6.17 -14.79 -14.57
CA THR A 373 -7.55 -14.78 -14.08
C THR A 373 -7.97 -16.12 -13.46
N THR A 374 -7.53 -17.23 -14.04
CA THR A 374 -7.79 -18.57 -13.49
C THR A 374 -7.11 -18.76 -12.14
N MET A 375 -5.82 -18.37 -12.06
CA MET A 375 -5.05 -18.44 -10.82
C MET A 375 -5.66 -17.55 -9.72
N GLU A 376 -6.03 -16.31 -10.05
CA GLU A 376 -6.66 -15.37 -9.12
C GLU A 376 -8.01 -15.89 -8.60
N LYS A 377 -8.87 -16.42 -9.48
CA LYS A 377 -10.18 -16.92 -9.09
C LYS A 377 -10.07 -18.14 -8.19
N ILE A 378 -9.18 -19.07 -8.50
CA ILE A 378 -9.00 -20.28 -7.70
C ILE A 378 -8.33 -19.92 -6.37
N GLY A 379 -7.28 -19.10 -6.41
CA GLY A 379 -6.58 -18.64 -5.21
C GLY A 379 -7.47 -17.85 -4.26
N ALA A 380 -8.35 -16.99 -4.79
CA ALA A 380 -9.29 -16.20 -3.98
C ALA A 380 -10.31 -17.05 -3.20
N MET A 381 -10.50 -18.34 -3.55
CA MET A 381 -11.35 -19.23 -2.77
C MET A 381 -10.73 -19.62 -1.42
N GLY A 382 -9.39 -19.63 -1.30
CA GLY A 382 -8.67 -19.98 -0.07
C GLY A 382 -8.95 -21.41 0.44
N VAL A 383 -9.22 -22.35 -0.48
CA VAL A 383 -9.58 -23.74 -0.15
C VAL A 383 -8.52 -24.75 -0.57
N LEU A 384 -7.49 -24.31 -1.24
CA LEU A 384 -6.36 -25.11 -1.70
C LEU A 384 -5.08 -24.69 -0.95
N SER A 385 -4.30 -25.66 -0.48
CA SER A 385 -2.97 -25.43 0.10
C SER A 385 -1.92 -25.30 -1.00
N GLN A 386 -2.10 -26.07 -2.08
CA GLN A 386 -1.20 -26.04 -3.23
C GLN A 386 -2.02 -26.10 -4.52
N MET A 387 -1.52 -25.42 -5.54
CA MET A 387 -2.09 -25.45 -6.87
C MET A 387 -1.01 -25.20 -7.91
N ASP A 388 -0.92 -26.10 -8.87
CA ASP A 388 -0.10 -25.96 -10.05
C ASP A 388 -0.94 -26.04 -11.32
N LEU A 389 -0.75 -25.09 -12.23
CA LEU A 389 -1.37 -25.06 -13.56
C LEU A 389 -0.28 -25.24 -14.60
N SER A 390 -0.30 -26.33 -15.32
CA SER A 390 0.58 -26.64 -16.43
C SER A 390 -0.20 -26.86 -17.72
N TYR A 391 0.46 -26.58 -18.84
CA TYR A 391 -0.10 -26.79 -20.17
C TYR A 391 0.77 -27.79 -20.88
N VAL A 392 0.16 -28.88 -21.30
CA VAL A 392 0.88 -30.00 -21.94
C VAL A 392 0.41 -30.11 -23.39
N PRO A 393 1.34 -30.16 -24.37
CA PRO A 393 1.00 -30.45 -25.76
C PRO A 393 0.24 -31.78 -25.85
N ARG A 394 -0.92 -31.76 -26.52
CA ARG A 394 -1.74 -32.97 -26.68
C ARG A 394 -1.02 -34.02 -27.53
N ASP A 395 -0.31 -33.55 -28.56
CA ASP A 395 0.46 -34.39 -29.45
C ASP A 395 1.95 -34.08 -29.25
N THR A 396 2.70 -35.08 -28.86
CA THR A 396 4.15 -34.97 -28.64
C THR A 396 4.97 -35.12 -29.93
N SER A 397 4.34 -35.54 -31.04
CA SER A 397 4.99 -35.51 -32.36
C SER A 397 5.13 -34.04 -32.80
N ALA A 398 6.34 -33.53 -32.77
CA ALA A 398 6.73 -32.11 -32.86
C ALA A 398 6.25 -31.34 -34.12
N LEU A 399 5.53 -31.95 -35.01
CA LEU A 399 5.15 -31.37 -36.32
C LEU A 399 3.65 -31.17 -36.54
N ALA A 400 2.75 -31.81 -35.77
CA ALA A 400 1.36 -31.89 -36.14
C ALA A 400 0.35 -31.15 -35.19
N GLY A 401 0.67 -30.87 -33.92
CA GLY A 401 -0.29 -30.34 -32.97
C GLY A 401 0.03 -28.93 -32.50
N ASP A 402 -0.98 -28.06 -32.49
CA ASP A 402 -0.97 -26.70 -31.91
C ASP A 402 -1.84 -26.57 -30.65
N THR A 403 -2.26 -27.71 -30.08
CA THR A 403 -3.22 -27.76 -28.99
C THR A 403 -2.57 -28.10 -27.65
N LEU A 404 -2.85 -27.30 -26.64
CA LEU A 404 -2.42 -27.48 -25.26
C LEU A 404 -3.58 -27.96 -24.40
N ASP A 405 -3.42 -29.08 -23.70
CA ASP A 405 -4.33 -29.48 -22.65
C ASP A 405 -3.90 -28.85 -21.33
N LEU A 406 -4.86 -28.25 -20.63
CA LEU A 406 -4.63 -27.64 -19.31
C LEU A 406 -4.68 -28.74 -18.25
N VAL A 407 -3.61 -28.90 -17.49
CA VAL A 407 -3.53 -29.83 -16.35
C VAL A 407 -3.41 -29.01 -15.07
N ILE A 408 -4.33 -29.27 -14.14
CA ILE A 408 -4.37 -28.61 -12.83
C ILE A 408 -4.15 -29.66 -11.76
N HIS A 409 -3.05 -29.52 -11.00
CA HIS A 409 -2.82 -30.29 -9.80
C HIS A 409 -3.19 -29.43 -8.58
N ALA A 410 -4.13 -29.88 -7.79
CA ALA A 410 -4.64 -29.13 -6.65
C ALA A 410 -4.72 -30.02 -5.41
N VAL A 411 -4.25 -29.49 -4.28
CA VAL A 411 -4.35 -30.12 -2.96
C VAL A 411 -5.26 -29.26 -2.09
N MET A 412 -6.24 -29.91 -1.43
CA MET A 412 -7.17 -29.22 -0.54
C MET A 412 -6.43 -28.74 0.70
N ASP A 413 -6.80 -27.57 1.19
CA ASP A 413 -6.35 -27.07 2.49
C ASP A 413 -7.19 -27.66 3.63
N LYS A 414 -6.76 -27.46 4.87
CA LYS A 414 -7.49 -27.85 6.08
C LYS A 414 -8.89 -27.26 6.06
N LEU A 415 -9.86 -28.09 6.42
CA LEU A 415 -11.27 -27.69 6.41
C LEU A 415 -11.61 -26.67 7.49
N PHE A 416 -10.95 -26.77 8.65
CA PHE A 416 -11.16 -25.88 9.77
C PHE A 416 -9.92 -25.00 10.01
N ASP A 417 -10.19 -23.76 10.33
CA ASP A 417 -9.21 -22.75 10.66
C ASP A 417 -9.68 -22.01 11.91
N SER A 418 -8.80 -21.79 12.87
CA SER A 418 -9.11 -21.04 14.08
C SER A 418 -8.11 -19.93 14.28
N THR A 419 -8.62 -18.73 14.56
CA THR A 419 -7.81 -17.54 14.80
C THR A 419 -8.14 -17.01 16.19
N PHE A 420 -7.13 -16.86 17.01
CA PHE A 420 -7.19 -16.19 18.30
C PHE A 420 -6.40 -14.89 18.22
N GLU A 421 -7.06 -13.76 18.54
CA GLU A 421 -6.44 -12.44 18.53
C GLU A 421 -6.57 -11.79 19.89
N MET A 422 -5.48 -11.20 20.36
CA MET A 422 -5.47 -10.30 21.51
C MET A 422 -5.03 -8.91 21.03
N ASN A 423 -5.73 -7.90 21.48
CA ASN A 423 -5.37 -6.52 21.22
C ASN A 423 -5.47 -5.68 22.49
N ALA A 424 -4.82 -4.52 22.47
CA ALA A 424 -4.98 -3.49 23.49
C ALA A 424 -5.40 -2.21 22.81
N THR A 425 -6.48 -1.62 23.28
CA THR A 425 -7.00 -0.36 22.73
C THR A 425 -6.58 0.80 23.61
N PHE A 426 -6.02 1.82 22.97
CA PHE A 426 -5.69 3.11 23.59
C PHE A 426 -6.46 4.20 22.86
N LYS A 427 -7.37 4.88 23.54
CA LYS A 427 -8.19 5.93 22.94
C LYS A 427 -7.74 7.32 23.41
N SER A 428 -7.91 8.32 22.56
CA SER A 428 -7.56 9.72 22.87
C SER A 428 -8.36 10.33 24.04
N ASN A 429 -9.49 9.72 24.41
CA ASN A 429 -10.27 10.07 25.59
C ASN A 429 -9.78 9.37 26.87
N GLN A 430 -8.53 8.87 26.86
CA GLN A 430 -7.89 8.18 27.98
C GLN A 430 -8.55 6.85 28.38
N GLN A 431 -9.33 6.25 27.51
CA GLN A 431 -9.80 4.88 27.71
C GLN A 431 -8.74 3.90 27.18
N VAL A 432 -8.45 2.91 28.01
CA VAL A 432 -7.49 1.86 27.76
C VAL A 432 -8.14 0.52 28.09
N GLY A 433 -7.86 -0.49 27.28
CA GLY A 433 -8.31 -1.84 27.65
C GLY A 433 -7.90 -2.93 26.69
N PRO A 434 -7.91 -4.18 27.17
CA PRO A 434 -7.68 -5.35 26.33
C PRO A 434 -8.93 -5.70 25.53
N GLY A 435 -8.70 -6.27 24.35
CA GLY A 435 -9.71 -6.95 23.55
C GLY A 435 -9.24 -8.35 23.20
N VAL A 436 -10.18 -9.28 23.12
CA VAL A 436 -9.94 -10.66 22.73
C VAL A 436 -10.96 -11.07 21.71
N SER A 437 -10.54 -11.77 20.66
CA SER A 437 -11.47 -12.40 19.74
C SER A 437 -11.02 -13.79 19.35
N TYR A 438 -12.01 -14.66 19.13
CA TYR A 438 -11.82 -16.00 18.62
C TYR A 438 -12.74 -16.22 17.43
N GLU A 439 -12.16 -16.60 16.29
CA GLU A 439 -12.88 -16.96 15.07
C GLU A 439 -12.61 -18.41 14.72
N LEU A 440 -13.69 -19.18 14.57
CA LEU A 440 -13.68 -20.53 14.02
C LEU A 440 -14.26 -20.48 12.61
N SER A 441 -13.53 -20.97 11.62
CA SER A 441 -13.95 -20.98 10.23
C SER A 441 -13.97 -22.39 9.66
N LYS A 442 -15.00 -22.71 8.86
CA LYS A 442 -15.05 -23.88 8.02
C LYS A 442 -14.90 -23.47 6.56
N ARG A 443 -13.77 -23.85 5.96
CA ARG A 443 -13.52 -23.65 4.54
C ARG A 443 -14.27 -24.70 3.73
N ASN A 444 -14.67 -24.35 2.51
CA ASN A 444 -15.38 -25.22 1.57
C ASN A 444 -16.63 -25.88 2.17
N ALA A 445 -17.40 -25.14 2.95
CA ALA A 445 -18.50 -25.64 3.77
C ALA A 445 -19.54 -26.45 2.98
N PHE A 446 -19.82 -26.04 1.73
CA PHE A 446 -20.81 -26.66 0.84
C PHE A 446 -20.19 -27.21 -0.46
N ARG A 447 -18.88 -27.46 -0.50
CA ARG A 447 -18.10 -27.94 -1.66
C ARG A 447 -18.15 -27.00 -2.87
N GLY A 448 -18.36 -25.73 -2.64
CA GLY A 448 -18.37 -24.68 -3.66
C GLY A 448 -17.34 -23.60 -3.45
N GLY A 449 -16.39 -23.81 -2.51
CA GLY A 449 -15.39 -22.84 -2.10
C GLY A 449 -15.91 -21.84 -1.06
N GLU A 450 -17.07 -22.09 -0.48
CA GLU A 450 -17.66 -21.20 0.53
C GLU A 450 -16.92 -21.31 1.87
N LYS A 451 -16.73 -20.15 2.55
CA LYS A 451 -16.23 -20.07 3.93
C LYS A 451 -17.38 -19.68 4.86
N VAL A 452 -17.55 -20.46 5.93
CA VAL A 452 -18.47 -20.12 7.03
C VAL A 452 -17.62 -19.84 8.26
N SER A 453 -17.73 -18.63 8.84
CA SER A 453 -16.98 -18.21 10.00
C SER A 453 -17.92 -17.81 11.13
N PHE A 454 -17.59 -18.24 12.33
CA PHE A 454 -18.23 -17.82 13.57
C PHE A 454 -17.18 -17.13 14.44
N LYS A 455 -17.41 -15.87 14.75
CA LYS A 455 -16.52 -15.04 15.58
C LYS A 455 -17.22 -14.66 16.86
N ILE A 456 -16.50 -14.78 17.97
CA ILE A 456 -16.87 -14.20 19.28
C ILE A 456 -15.78 -13.20 19.61
N PHE A 457 -16.17 -12.01 20.09
CA PHE A 457 -15.23 -11.01 20.55
C PHE A 457 -15.70 -10.37 21.85
N GLY A 458 -14.75 -9.93 22.65
CA GLY A 458 -15.00 -9.18 23.86
C GLY A 458 -13.92 -8.13 24.07
N SER A 459 -14.31 -6.98 24.57
CA SER A 459 -13.38 -5.92 24.98
C SER A 459 -13.79 -5.37 26.35
N TYR A 460 -12.78 -4.93 27.08
CA TYR A 460 -12.95 -4.30 28.37
C TYR A 460 -12.12 -3.03 28.39
N GLU A 461 -12.73 -1.91 28.76
CA GLU A 461 -12.08 -0.62 28.75
C GLU A 461 -12.26 0.06 30.10
N TRP A 462 -11.18 0.59 30.67
CA TRP A 462 -11.20 1.45 31.83
C TRP A 462 -10.69 2.85 31.47
N GLN A 463 -11.14 3.85 32.18
CA GLN A 463 -10.69 5.22 32.00
C GLN A 463 -9.48 5.51 32.90
N THR A 464 -8.39 5.98 32.32
CA THR A 464 -7.19 6.42 33.01
C THR A 464 -7.13 7.95 32.99
N GLY A 465 -6.70 8.61 34.09
CA GLY A 465 -6.47 10.07 34.13
C GLY A 465 -7.29 10.82 35.18
N ALA A 466 -6.97 12.10 35.40
CA ALA A 466 -7.48 12.98 36.48
C ALA A 466 -8.99 13.29 36.48
N GLY A 467 -9.77 12.61 35.67
CA GLY A 467 -11.25 12.75 35.61
C GLY A 467 -12.01 11.77 36.49
N ALA A 468 -11.32 10.96 37.29
CA ALA A 468 -11.93 10.02 38.25
C ALA A 468 -12.27 10.69 39.59
N GLU A 469 -12.71 11.93 39.62
CA GLU A 469 -13.23 12.54 40.82
C GLU A 469 -14.63 12.02 41.11
N GLY A 470 -14.73 11.26 42.16
CA GLY A 470 -15.97 10.76 42.73
C GLY A 470 -16.03 9.26 42.87
N GLY A 471 -15.35 8.72 43.90
CA GLY A 471 -15.66 7.46 44.54
C GLY A 471 -15.70 6.23 43.67
N ASN A 472 -14.71 5.39 43.79
CA ASN A 472 -14.70 3.91 43.59
C ASN A 472 -15.30 3.29 42.31
N SER A 473 -15.48 3.99 41.22
CA SER A 473 -15.84 3.35 39.98
C SER A 473 -14.76 3.62 38.92
N LEU A 474 -13.84 2.72 38.84
CA LEU A 474 -13.24 2.40 37.53
C LEU A 474 -14.44 2.30 36.58
N LEU A 475 -14.65 3.32 35.71
CA LEU A 475 -15.72 3.31 34.73
C LEU A 475 -15.45 2.17 33.72
N ASN A 476 -15.91 1.00 34.08
CA ASN A 476 -15.69 -0.24 33.37
C ASN A 476 -16.71 -0.30 32.23
N SER A 477 -16.25 -0.10 31.01
CA SER A 477 -17.04 -0.35 29.83
C SER A 477 -16.63 -1.70 29.28
N TYR A 478 -17.59 -2.51 28.90
CA TYR A 478 -17.31 -3.78 28.21
C TYR A 478 -18.23 -3.96 27.02
N GLU A 479 -17.73 -4.68 26.03
CA GLU A 479 -18.44 -5.03 24.84
C GLU A 479 -18.26 -6.53 24.60
N LEU A 480 -19.35 -7.22 24.31
CA LEU A 480 -19.35 -8.63 23.96
C LEU A 480 -20.18 -8.80 22.70
N GLY A 481 -19.61 -9.45 21.68
CA GLY A 481 -20.32 -9.64 20.45
C GLY A 481 -20.01 -10.93 19.73
N THR A 482 -20.88 -11.26 18.79
CA THR A 482 -20.77 -12.45 17.93
C THR A 482 -21.04 -12.05 16.50
N ALA A 483 -20.39 -12.76 15.54
CA ALA A 483 -20.66 -12.59 14.12
C ALA A 483 -20.61 -13.94 13.40
N LEU A 484 -21.61 -14.19 12.55
CA LEU A 484 -21.69 -15.34 11.66
C LEU A 484 -21.58 -14.83 10.22
N THR A 485 -20.54 -15.28 9.51
CA THR A 485 -20.26 -14.85 8.14
C THR A 485 -20.33 -16.03 7.17
N PHE A 486 -21.08 -15.88 6.09
CA PHE A 486 -21.11 -16.78 4.97
C PHE A 486 -20.47 -16.08 3.76
N ARG A 487 -19.28 -16.50 3.37
CA ARG A 487 -18.57 -15.95 2.22
C ARG A 487 -18.62 -16.92 1.04
N PHE A 488 -19.14 -16.44 -0.08
CA PHE A 488 -19.18 -17.16 -1.36
C PHE A 488 -18.18 -16.53 -2.34
N PRO A 489 -17.26 -17.32 -2.95
CA PRO A 489 -16.30 -16.79 -3.93
C PRO A 489 -16.94 -16.58 -5.32
N ARG A 490 -18.14 -16.04 -5.36
CA ARG A 490 -18.94 -15.78 -6.57
C ARG A 490 -20.13 -14.89 -6.25
N PHE A 491 -20.75 -14.34 -7.28
CA PHE A 491 -22.09 -13.76 -7.11
C PHE A 491 -23.13 -14.88 -6.89
N VAL A 492 -23.94 -14.76 -5.85
CA VAL A 492 -24.99 -15.71 -5.48
C VAL A 492 -26.34 -15.31 -6.07
N PHE A 493 -26.53 -14.06 -6.46
CA PHE A 493 -27.80 -13.53 -6.94
C PHE A 493 -28.26 -14.15 -8.27
N PRO A 494 -29.56 -14.51 -8.46
CA PRO A 494 -30.11 -14.98 -9.73
C PRO A 494 -30.06 -13.85 -10.78
N GLY A 495 -29.78 -14.20 -12.03
CA GLY A 495 -29.73 -13.27 -13.16
C GLY A 495 -28.37 -12.84 -13.63
N VAL A 496 -27.34 -12.90 -12.79
CA VAL A 496 -25.97 -12.60 -13.25
C VAL A 496 -25.37 -13.83 -13.92
N SER A 497 -25.13 -13.75 -15.23
CA SER A 497 -24.55 -14.86 -16.00
C SER A 497 -23.15 -15.21 -15.50
N ARG A 498 -23.03 -16.31 -14.80
CA ARG A 498 -21.76 -16.87 -14.29
C ARG A 498 -20.73 -17.12 -15.41
N ARG A 499 -21.17 -17.35 -16.64
CA ARG A 499 -20.30 -17.62 -17.79
C ARG A 499 -19.54 -16.39 -18.30
N ARG A 500 -20.04 -15.17 -18.06
CA ARG A 500 -19.43 -13.91 -18.51
C ARG A 500 -18.51 -13.28 -17.49
N GLN A 501 -18.48 -13.81 -16.26
CA GLN A 501 -17.68 -13.24 -15.18
C GLN A 501 -16.21 -13.66 -15.31
N ARG A 502 -15.38 -12.80 -15.90
CA ARG A 502 -13.94 -13.00 -16.08
C ARG A 502 -13.07 -12.40 -14.96
N PHE A 503 -13.63 -12.14 -13.78
CA PHE A 503 -12.93 -11.48 -12.67
C PHE A 503 -13.35 -12.13 -11.34
N PRO A 504 -12.49 -12.08 -10.30
CA PRO A 504 -12.85 -12.49 -8.96
C PRO A 504 -14.02 -11.68 -8.41
N ALA A 505 -14.95 -12.35 -7.77
CA ALA A 505 -16.06 -11.72 -7.10
C ALA A 505 -16.43 -12.52 -5.86
N THR A 506 -16.98 -11.84 -4.86
CA THR A 506 -17.45 -12.43 -3.60
C THR A 506 -18.88 -11.99 -3.30
N THR A 507 -19.58 -12.80 -2.55
CA THR A 507 -20.82 -12.44 -1.88
C THR A 507 -20.68 -12.82 -0.42
N ASP A 508 -20.83 -11.85 0.46
CA ASP A 508 -20.74 -12.03 1.91
C ASP A 508 -22.12 -11.77 2.52
N PHE A 509 -22.61 -12.72 3.33
CA PHE A 509 -23.74 -12.52 4.23
C PHE A 509 -23.20 -12.53 5.65
N VAL A 510 -23.50 -11.49 6.41
CA VAL A 510 -23.06 -11.31 7.80
C VAL A 510 -24.30 -11.16 8.68
N ILE A 511 -24.29 -11.86 9.79
CA ILE A 511 -25.26 -11.71 10.87
C ILE A 511 -24.43 -11.46 12.12
N ASP A 512 -24.64 -10.36 12.78
CA ASP A 512 -23.91 -10.00 13.97
C ASP A 512 -24.83 -9.50 15.08
N ALA A 513 -24.34 -9.64 16.29
CA ALA A 513 -24.98 -9.07 17.48
C ALA A 513 -23.90 -8.69 18.48
N ASP A 514 -24.02 -7.50 19.05
CA ASP A 514 -23.17 -7.04 20.11
C ASP A 514 -23.94 -6.42 21.26
N TRP A 515 -23.45 -6.63 22.46
CA TRP A 515 -23.92 -6.05 23.70
C TRP A 515 -22.84 -5.16 24.28
N LYS A 516 -23.17 -3.90 24.42
CA LYS A 516 -22.27 -2.86 24.91
C LYS A 516 -22.79 -2.27 26.22
N ASN A 517 -21.97 -2.34 27.26
CA ASN A 517 -22.20 -1.66 28.51
C ASN A 517 -21.24 -0.49 28.67
N ARG A 518 -21.78 0.70 28.83
CA ARG A 518 -21.02 1.90 29.20
C ARG A 518 -21.39 2.23 30.65
N SER A 519 -20.58 1.76 31.59
CA SER A 519 -20.84 1.95 33.02
C SER A 519 -21.05 3.44 33.36
N GLY A 520 -22.07 3.74 34.13
CA GLY A 520 -22.51 5.13 34.48
C GLY A 520 -23.28 5.85 33.37
N PHE A 521 -23.57 5.20 32.21
CA PHE A 521 -24.31 5.81 31.10
C PHE A 521 -25.44 4.92 30.60
N PHE A 522 -25.17 3.87 29.89
CA PHE A 522 -26.19 3.05 29.23
C PHE A 522 -25.75 1.62 28.95
N GLN A 523 -26.73 0.76 28.70
CA GLN A 523 -26.53 -0.55 28.06
C GLN A 523 -27.28 -0.55 26.73
N MET A 524 -26.65 -1.07 25.69
CA MET A 524 -27.17 -1.14 24.33
C MET A 524 -26.92 -2.49 23.71
N VAL A 525 -27.87 -2.99 22.94
CA VAL A 525 -27.72 -4.14 22.05
C VAL A 525 -27.83 -3.65 20.62
N SER A 526 -26.88 -4.04 19.79
CA SER A 526 -26.91 -3.85 18.34
C SER A 526 -27.03 -5.20 17.64
N MET A 527 -27.84 -5.28 16.61
CA MET A 527 -27.99 -6.46 15.75
C MET A 527 -27.88 -6.04 14.31
N GLY A 528 -27.07 -6.77 13.54
CA GLY A 528 -26.77 -6.48 12.16
C GLY A 528 -27.09 -7.66 11.22
N LEU A 529 -27.57 -7.32 10.02
CA LEU A 529 -27.70 -8.25 8.89
C LEU A 529 -27.21 -7.53 7.64
N GLU A 530 -26.20 -8.09 6.96
CA GLU A 530 -25.61 -7.49 5.76
C GLU A 530 -25.49 -8.51 4.62
N ALA A 531 -25.80 -8.06 3.38
CA ALA A 531 -25.56 -8.78 2.14
C ALA A 531 -24.71 -7.93 1.20
N THR A 532 -23.45 -8.30 1.02
CA THR A 532 -22.45 -7.53 0.29
C THR A 532 -21.86 -8.28 -0.89
N TYR A 533 -21.71 -7.58 -2.02
CA TYR A 533 -21.05 -8.02 -3.24
C TYR A 533 -19.75 -7.27 -3.45
N GLY A 534 -18.64 -8.00 -3.55
CA GLY A 534 -17.33 -7.46 -3.88
C GLY A 534 -16.85 -7.96 -5.24
N TRP A 535 -16.23 -7.10 -6.06
CA TRP A 535 -15.58 -7.54 -7.30
C TRP A 535 -14.49 -6.57 -7.75
N HIS A 536 -13.57 -7.07 -8.56
CA HIS A 536 -12.55 -6.26 -9.21
C HIS A 536 -12.23 -6.80 -10.61
N LYS A 537 -12.34 -5.96 -11.62
CA LYS A 537 -11.97 -6.29 -13.01
C LYS A 537 -10.47 -6.16 -13.26
N ARG A 538 -9.80 -5.33 -12.49
CA ARG A 538 -8.35 -5.07 -12.47
C ARG A 538 -7.93 -4.91 -11.03
N ALA A 539 -6.71 -5.27 -10.69
CA ALA A 539 -6.15 -5.07 -9.34
C ALA A 539 -6.25 -3.62 -8.84
N THR A 540 -6.26 -2.65 -9.79
CA THR A 540 -6.34 -1.21 -9.49
C THR A 540 -7.76 -0.69 -9.22
N ARG A 541 -8.82 -1.47 -9.46
CA ARG A 541 -10.22 -1.00 -9.35
C ARG A 541 -11.06 -2.02 -8.61
N GLN A 542 -11.53 -1.63 -7.44
CA GLN A 542 -12.37 -2.46 -6.59
C GLN A 542 -13.76 -1.84 -6.44
N HIS A 543 -14.76 -2.70 -6.38
CA HIS A 543 -16.15 -2.34 -6.20
C HIS A 543 -16.72 -3.16 -5.04
N LYS A 544 -17.43 -2.51 -4.13
CA LYS A 544 -18.20 -3.14 -3.05
C LYS A 544 -19.62 -2.59 -3.10
N LEU A 545 -20.60 -3.46 -3.26
CA LEU A 545 -22.03 -3.14 -3.24
C LEU A 545 -22.67 -3.88 -2.08
N THR A 546 -23.06 -3.17 -1.04
CA THR A 546 -23.97 -3.70 -0.02
C THR A 546 -25.37 -3.52 -0.53
N LEU A 547 -25.97 -4.62 -0.98
CA LEU A 547 -27.32 -4.60 -1.52
C LEU A 547 -28.38 -4.38 -0.43
N PHE A 548 -28.07 -4.87 0.75
CA PHE A 548 -28.94 -4.76 1.92
C PHE A 548 -28.10 -4.79 3.18
N SER A 549 -28.29 -3.81 4.06
CA SER A 549 -27.91 -3.90 5.45
C SER A 549 -29.09 -3.47 6.32
N LEU A 550 -29.28 -4.13 7.43
CA LEU A 550 -30.28 -3.80 8.42
C LEU A 550 -29.57 -3.80 9.77
N ASP A 551 -29.32 -2.64 10.29
CA ASP A 551 -28.77 -2.46 11.63
C ASP A 551 -29.91 -2.06 12.57
N PHE A 552 -29.95 -2.65 13.75
CA PHE A 552 -30.94 -2.34 14.79
C PHE A 552 -30.23 -2.08 16.10
N ASP A 553 -30.28 -0.83 16.55
CA ASP A 553 -29.74 -0.39 17.82
C ASP A 553 -30.88 -0.26 18.85
N ARG A 554 -30.72 -0.94 19.98
CA ARG A 554 -31.69 -0.87 21.09
C ARG A 554 -30.99 -0.51 22.40
N LEU A 555 -31.41 0.64 22.94
CA LEU A 555 -31.01 1.08 24.26
C LEU A 555 -31.82 0.27 25.30
N LEU A 556 -31.14 -0.52 26.14
CA LEU A 556 -31.80 -1.39 27.13
C LEU A 556 -32.05 -0.64 28.43
N THR A 557 -31.01 0.01 28.94
CA THR A 557 -31.07 0.76 30.19
C THR A 557 -30.27 2.05 30.09
N THR A 558 -30.70 3.09 30.80
CA THR A 558 -30.03 4.37 30.95
C THR A 558 -29.88 4.69 32.44
N THR A 559 -28.87 5.48 32.76
CA THR A 559 -28.74 6.06 34.11
C THR A 559 -29.36 7.45 34.16
N SER A 560 -29.79 7.88 35.32
CA SER A 560 -30.37 9.23 35.52
C SER A 560 -29.39 10.35 35.10
N ASN A 561 -28.09 10.13 35.23
CA ASN A 561 -27.06 11.06 34.75
C ASN A 561 -27.04 11.15 33.22
N PHE A 562 -27.12 10.01 32.54
CA PHE A 562 -27.15 9.97 31.07
C PHE A 562 -28.47 10.57 30.52
N GLU A 563 -29.58 10.35 31.17
CA GLU A 563 -30.87 10.97 30.81
C GLU A 563 -30.80 12.49 30.89
N LYS A 564 -30.16 13.07 31.91
CA LYS A 564 -29.90 14.52 31.99
C LYS A 564 -29.05 15.00 30.81
N ILE A 565 -27.96 14.29 30.50
CA ILE A 565 -27.07 14.61 29.36
C ILE A 565 -27.85 14.55 28.03
N MET A 566 -28.74 13.59 27.87
CA MET A 566 -29.62 13.50 26.69
C MET A 566 -30.66 14.60 26.64
N ALA A 567 -31.20 15.01 27.79
CA ALA A 567 -32.16 16.13 27.87
C ALA A 567 -31.52 17.47 27.52
N ASP A 568 -30.28 17.68 27.97
CA ASP A 568 -29.49 18.87 27.66
C ASP A 568 -28.97 18.87 26.21
N ASN A 569 -29.00 17.71 25.56
CA ASN A 569 -28.47 17.52 24.20
C ASN A 569 -29.48 16.76 23.31
N PRO A 570 -30.44 17.45 22.68
CA PRO A 570 -31.44 16.83 21.82
C PRO A 570 -30.87 16.04 20.64
N ALA A 571 -29.71 16.44 20.09
CA ALA A 571 -29.07 15.71 19.00
C ALA A 571 -28.56 14.34 19.48
N LEU A 572 -28.00 14.27 20.68
CA LEU A 572 -27.58 13.02 21.30
C LEU A 572 -28.81 12.13 21.59
N TYR A 573 -29.84 12.69 22.12
CA TYR A 573 -31.11 11.98 22.37
C TYR A 573 -31.65 11.32 21.08
N VAL A 574 -31.73 12.09 19.98
CA VAL A 574 -32.21 11.58 18.68
C VAL A 574 -31.27 10.49 18.13
N SER A 575 -29.98 10.63 18.33
CA SER A 575 -28.98 9.70 17.79
C SER A 575 -28.89 8.37 18.57
N MET A 576 -29.35 8.35 19.83
CA MET A 576 -29.33 7.17 20.71
C MET A 576 -30.70 6.47 20.81
N ARG A 577 -31.70 6.92 20.04
CA ARG A 577 -33.01 6.29 20.02
C ARG A 577 -32.95 4.88 19.43
N ASN A 578 -33.82 3.99 19.91
CA ASN A 578 -34.09 2.72 19.27
C ASN A 578 -34.50 2.97 17.81
N GLN A 579 -33.77 2.45 16.87
CA GLN A 579 -34.07 2.67 15.47
C GLN A 579 -33.53 1.57 14.58
N PHE A 580 -34.20 1.31 13.47
CA PHE A 580 -33.69 0.53 12.38
C PHE A 580 -32.94 1.41 11.38
N ILE A 581 -31.85 0.86 10.80
CA ILE A 581 -31.11 1.50 9.71
C ILE A 581 -31.09 0.54 8.52
N PRO A 582 -32.22 0.44 7.78
CA PRO A 582 -32.25 -0.35 6.54
C PRO A 582 -31.51 0.45 5.45
N ALA A 583 -30.37 -0.03 5.00
CA ALA A 583 -29.51 0.71 4.11
C ALA A 583 -29.01 -0.11 2.91
N MET A 584 -28.59 0.62 1.88
CA MET A 584 -27.82 0.14 0.74
C MET A 584 -26.57 1.01 0.60
N SER A 585 -25.45 0.44 0.17
CA SER A 585 -24.25 1.25 -0.07
C SER A 585 -23.43 0.75 -1.25
N TYR A 586 -22.72 1.67 -1.87
CA TYR A 586 -21.77 1.36 -2.94
C TYR A 586 -20.46 2.07 -2.69
N THR A 587 -19.35 1.30 -2.77
CA THR A 587 -18.00 1.82 -2.63
C THR A 587 -17.21 1.49 -3.89
N TYR A 588 -16.61 2.51 -4.48
CA TYR A 588 -15.63 2.38 -5.55
C TYR A 588 -14.26 2.81 -5.04
N THR A 589 -13.25 1.94 -5.19
CA THR A 589 -11.87 2.24 -4.82
C THR A 589 -10.97 2.10 -6.03
N TYR A 590 -10.16 3.11 -6.29
CA TYR A 590 -9.08 3.10 -7.28
C TYR A 590 -7.73 3.22 -6.58
N GLN A 591 -6.79 2.36 -6.98
CA GLN A 591 -5.40 2.41 -6.51
C GLN A 591 -4.48 2.29 -7.71
N SER A 592 -3.58 3.25 -7.90
CA SER A 592 -2.55 3.17 -8.95
C SER A 592 -1.53 2.06 -8.62
N PRO A 593 -0.83 1.51 -9.62
CA PRO A 593 0.27 0.59 -9.37
C PRO A 593 1.33 1.20 -8.46
N SER A 594 1.87 0.43 -7.52
CA SER A 594 2.87 0.87 -6.52
C SER A 594 4.22 1.27 -7.11
N THR A 595 4.51 0.84 -8.34
CA THR A 595 5.75 1.14 -9.07
C THR A 595 5.81 2.58 -9.60
N ARG A 596 4.73 3.33 -9.54
CA ARG A 596 4.71 4.72 -10.06
C ARG A 596 5.35 5.68 -9.07
N ARG A 597 6.12 6.62 -9.60
CA ARG A 597 6.63 7.80 -8.86
C ARG A 597 5.48 8.63 -8.25
N ASP A 598 4.33 8.65 -8.91
CA ASP A 598 3.10 9.33 -8.53
C ASP A 598 2.02 8.28 -8.22
N ALA A 599 1.85 7.95 -6.96
CA ALA A 599 0.89 6.95 -6.49
C ALA A 599 -0.41 7.63 -6.05
N TRP A 600 -1.54 7.12 -6.55
CA TRP A 600 -2.88 7.64 -6.32
C TRP A 600 -3.76 6.58 -5.70
N TRP A 601 -4.55 6.98 -4.71
CA TRP A 601 -5.63 6.20 -4.16
C TRP A 601 -6.87 7.09 -4.05
N MET A 602 -8.01 6.60 -4.51
CA MET A 602 -9.28 7.31 -4.46
C MET A 602 -10.38 6.36 -4.01
N GLN A 603 -11.28 6.85 -3.17
CA GLN A 603 -12.46 6.12 -2.75
C GLN A 603 -13.68 7.02 -2.81
N PHE A 604 -14.74 6.52 -3.43
CA PHE A 604 -16.06 7.11 -3.42
C PHE A 604 -17.01 6.14 -2.73
N HIS A 605 -17.77 6.63 -1.78
CA HIS A 605 -18.74 5.83 -1.05
C HIS A 605 -20.07 6.58 -1.00
N VAL A 606 -21.14 5.87 -1.32
CA VAL A 606 -22.53 6.34 -1.20
C VAL A 606 -23.27 5.33 -0.34
N LYS A 607 -23.94 5.80 0.70
CA LYS A 607 -24.85 5.01 1.54
C LYS A 607 -26.21 5.69 1.56
N GLU A 608 -27.25 4.95 1.27
CA GLU A 608 -28.64 5.35 1.35
C GLU A 608 -29.29 4.51 2.44
N ALA A 609 -30.11 5.14 3.28
CA ALA A 609 -30.89 4.44 4.30
C ALA A 609 -32.36 4.86 4.27
N GLY A 610 -33.23 3.89 4.37
CA GLY A 610 -34.68 4.03 4.54
C GLY A 610 -35.48 4.46 3.31
N HIS A 611 -34.85 4.71 2.15
CA HIS A 611 -35.58 5.11 0.94
C HIS A 611 -36.40 3.94 0.38
N VAL A 612 -35.77 2.78 0.21
CA VAL A 612 -36.45 1.58 -0.28
C VAL A 612 -37.60 1.18 0.66
N THR A 613 -37.38 1.23 1.97
CA THR A 613 -38.41 1.01 2.98
C THR A 613 -39.58 2.00 2.82
N SER A 614 -39.29 3.28 2.63
CA SER A 614 -40.33 4.30 2.38
C SER A 614 -41.11 4.08 1.09
N LEU A 615 -40.47 3.61 0.02
CA LEU A 615 -41.13 3.24 -1.24
C LEU A 615 -42.10 2.05 -1.04
N ILE A 616 -41.72 1.06 -0.23
CA ILE A 616 -42.60 -0.06 0.13
C ILE A 616 -43.83 0.46 0.89
N TYR A 617 -43.63 1.40 1.84
CA TYR A 617 -44.72 2.04 2.55
C TYR A 617 -45.62 2.86 1.63
N ALA A 618 -45.08 3.56 0.63
CA ALA A 618 -45.84 4.28 -0.36
C ALA A 618 -46.69 3.35 -1.24
N ALA A 619 -46.13 2.20 -1.66
CA ALA A 619 -46.87 1.17 -2.35
C ALA A 619 -47.99 0.55 -1.52
N ALA A 620 -47.87 0.58 -0.18
CA ALA A 620 -48.91 0.19 0.78
C ALA A 620 -49.87 1.35 1.15
N GLY A 621 -49.86 2.47 0.40
CA GLY A 621 -50.80 3.58 0.54
C GLY A 621 -50.41 4.67 1.56
N LYS A 622 -49.20 4.60 2.16
CA LYS A 622 -48.71 5.64 3.08
C LYS A 622 -47.95 6.73 2.34
N SER A 623 -48.11 7.99 2.72
CA SER A 623 -47.39 9.09 2.06
C SER A 623 -45.88 9.01 2.28
N LEU A 624 -45.08 9.34 1.25
CA LEU A 624 -43.65 9.47 1.37
C LEU A 624 -43.23 10.59 2.37
N SER A 625 -44.01 11.64 2.48
CA SER A 625 -43.76 12.77 3.37
C SER A 625 -44.12 12.50 4.84
N GLN A 626 -44.78 11.40 5.14
CA GLN A 626 -45.14 11.04 6.52
C GLN A 626 -43.89 10.81 7.36
N ARG A 627 -43.83 11.36 8.59
CA ARG A 627 -42.63 11.38 9.45
C ARG A 627 -42.62 10.39 10.60
N ASP A 628 -43.65 9.59 10.73
CA ASP A 628 -43.89 8.62 11.81
C ASP A 628 -43.97 7.19 11.32
N LYS A 629 -43.22 6.89 10.23
CA LYS A 629 -43.13 5.52 9.69
C LYS A 629 -42.29 4.65 10.62
N GLU A 630 -42.82 3.50 10.97
CA GLU A 630 -42.15 2.52 11.82
C GLU A 630 -41.93 1.19 11.09
N LEU A 631 -40.83 0.53 11.40
CA LEU A 631 -40.52 -0.83 11.00
C LEU A 631 -40.52 -1.68 12.28
N PHE A 632 -41.41 -2.70 12.35
CA PHE A 632 -41.60 -3.53 13.55
C PHE A 632 -41.81 -2.72 14.85
N GLY A 633 -42.62 -1.65 14.79
CA GLY A 633 -42.91 -0.81 15.94
C GLY A 633 -41.79 0.14 16.41
N ASN A 634 -40.75 0.29 15.64
CA ASN A 634 -39.65 1.24 15.90
C ASN A 634 -39.41 2.14 14.68
N PRO A 635 -39.04 3.38 14.87
CA PRO A 635 -38.71 4.29 13.79
C PRO A 635 -37.50 3.80 13.01
N PHE A 636 -37.45 4.11 11.73
CA PHE A 636 -36.28 3.82 10.92
C PHE A 636 -35.61 5.10 10.40
N ALA A 637 -34.28 5.04 10.31
CA ALA A 637 -33.49 6.17 9.84
C ALA A 637 -33.64 6.38 8.34
N GLN A 638 -33.70 7.67 7.91
CA GLN A 638 -33.70 8.06 6.50
C GLN A 638 -32.61 9.09 6.25
N PHE A 639 -31.59 8.71 5.50
CA PHE A 639 -30.51 9.61 5.09
C PHE A 639 -29.83 9.12 3.82
N VAL A 640 -29.13 10.04 3.15
CA VAL A 640 -28.16 9.74 2.12
C VAL A 640 -26.81 10.30 2.56
N LYS A 641 -25.79 9.46 2.52
CA LYS A 641 -24.40 9.78 2.86
C LYS A 641 -23.51 9.61 1.63
N PHE A 642 -22.72 10.61 1.34
CA PHE A 642 -21.70 10.57 0.30
C PHE A 642 -20.35 10.90 0.92
N THR A 643 -19.32 10.12 0.58
CA THR A 643 -17.94 10.45 0.92
C THR A 643 -17.03 10.27 -0.27
N ALA A 644 -16.06 11.17 -0.40
CA ALA A 644 -15.00 11.12 -1.38
C ALA A 644 -13.66 11.35 -0.67
N GLU A 645 -12.73 10.45 -0.88
CA GLU A 645 -11.38 10.57 -0.35
C GLU A 645 -10.37 10.37 -1.47
N HIS A 646 -9.41 11.27 -1.55
CA HIS A 646 -8.30 11.22 -2.46
C HIS A 646 -7.00 11.29 -1.69
N ARG A 647 -6.09 10.34 -1.95
CA ARG A 647 -4.73 10.32 -1.41
C ARG A 647 -3.74 10.29 -2.57
N ARG A 648 -2.67 11.06 -2.45
CA ARG A 648 -1.61 11.11 -3.44
C ARG A 648 -0.27 11.10 -2.75
N THR A 649 0.63 10.22 -3.18
CA THR A 649 2.03 10.21 -2.74
C THR A 649 2.90 10.45 -3.96
N PHE A 650 3.56 11.59 -3.98
CA PHE A 650 4.48 11.99 -5.03
C PHE A 650 5.92 11.90 -4.51
N ARG A 651 6.73 11.03 -5.10
CA ARG A 651 8.16 10.92 -4.78
C ARG A 651 8.91 12.05 -5.49
N LEU A 652 9.38 13.02 -4.71
CA LEU A 652 10.21 14.13 -5.21
C LEU A 652 11.59 13.62 -5.62
N ASN A 653 12.20 12.82 -4.75
CA ASN A 653 13.40 12.03 -5.01
C ASN A 653 13.31 10.75 -4.16
N GLN A 654 14.40 9.99 -4.07
CA GLN A 654 14.44 8.71 -3.36
C GLN A 654 14.32 8.83 -1.84
N SER A 655 14.75 9.96 -1.29
CA SER A 655 14.70 10.21 0.16
C SER A 655 13.56 11.14 0.58
N LEU A 656 12.85 11.78 -0.40
CA LEU A 656 11.85 12.80 -0.11
C LEU A 656 10.57 12.53 -0.87
N SER A 657 9.46 12.48 -0.17
CA SER A 657 8.13 12.31 -0.76
C SER A 657 7.12 13.28 -0.15
N LEU A 658 6.18 13.73 -0.98
CA LEU A 658 5.05 14.56 -0.59
C LEU A 658 3.80 13.69 -0.61
N ALA A 659 3.20 13.48 0.56
CA ALA A 659 1.92 12.81 0.69
C ALA A 659 0.82 13.85 0.93
N SER A 660 -0.32 13.69 0.30
CA SER A 660 -1.50 14.54 0.47
C SER A 660 -2.76 13.72 0.56
N ARG A 661 -3.71 14.21 1.32
CA ARG A 661 -5.06 13.64 1.47
C ARG A 661 -6.08 14.77 1.42
N VAL A 662 -7.17 14.54 0.72
CA VAL A 662 -8.37 15.37 0.75
C VAL A 662 -9.55 14.46 1.02
N PHE A 663 -10.37 14.84 2.00
CA PHE A 663 -11.60 14.15 2.37
C PHE A 663 -12.77 15.12 2.31
N ALA A 664 -13.83 14.73 1.65
CA ALA A 664 -15.11 15.41 1.65
C ALA A 664 -16.22 14.41 1.97
N GLY A 665 -17.10 14.76 2.87
CA GLY A 665 -18.25 13.94 3.22
C GLY A 665 -19.48 14.78 3.51
N VAL A 666 -20.65 14.27 3.14
CA VAL A 666 -21.95 14.87 3.48
C VAL A 666 -22.95 13.77 3.82
N VAL A 667 -23.75 13.99 4.85
CA VAL A 667 -24.91 13.17 5.21
C VAL A 667 -26.15 14.06 5.29
N CYS A 668 -27.16 13.73 4.50
CA CYS A 668 -28.42 14.47 4.42
C CYS A 668 -29.53 13.60 4.98
N SER A 669 -30.09 13.97 6.14
CA SER A 669 -31.27 13.33 6.71
C SER A 669 -32.54 13.90 6.11
N TYR A 670 -33.54 13.07 5.87
CA TYR A 670 -34.84 13.47 5.30
C TYR A 670 -35.97 12.59 5.83
N GLY A 671 -37.21 12.93 5.46
CA GLY A 671 -38.41 12.15 5.78
C GLY A 671 -38.55 11.87 7.26
N ASN A 672 -38.37 10.63 7.66
CA ASN A 672 -38.54 10.15 9.04
C ASN A 672 -37.46 10.68 10.02
N SER A 673 -36.29 11.09 9.48
CA SER A 673 -35.15 11.51 10.31
C SER A 673 -34.92 13.01 10.24
N GLN A 674 -34.84 13.64 11.41
CA GLN A 674 -34.44 15.05 11.54
C GLN A 674 -32.91 15.21 11.55
N ALA A 675 -32.19 14.23 12.09
CA ALA A 675 -30.74 14.15 12.13
C ALA A 675 -30.28 12.74 11.73
N ALA A 676 -29.06 12.62 11.22
CA ALA A 676 -28.46 11.32 10.95
C ALA A 676 -28.13 10.60 12.27
N PRO A 677 -28.16 9.24 12.30
CA PRO A 677 -27.67 8.48 13.43
C PRO A 677 -26.26 8.91 13.82
N TYR A 678 -25.96 8.94 15.12
CA TYR A 678 -24.67 9.42 15.65
C TYR A 678 -23.46 8.69 15.04
N ALA A 679 -23.59 7.39 14.77
CA ALA A 679 -22.55 6.59 14.13
C ALA A 679 -22.28 6.99 12.68
N GLU A 680 -23.24 7.65 12.02
CA GLU A 680 -23.13 8.09 10.63
C GLU A 680 -22.66 9.55 10.48
N GLN A 681 -22.68 10.33 11.56
CA GLN A 681 -22.20 11.70 11.57
C GLN A 681 -20.68 11.77 11.48
N PHE A 682 -20.16 12.88 10.94
CA PHE A 682 -18.73 13.13 10.82
C PHE A 682 -18.16 13.85 12.03
N TYR A 683 -16.86 13.64 12.25
CA TYR A 683 -16.04 14.36 13.22
C TYR A 683 -14.61 14.54 12.71
N VAL A 684 -13.84 15.44 13.31
CA VAL A 684 -12.42 15.68 12.99
C VAL A 684 -11.56 15.64 14.25
N GLY A 685 -10.23 15.65 14.06
CA GLY A 685 -9.21 15.56 15.11
C GLY A 685 -8.65 14.15 15.31
N GLY A 686 -7.49 14.08 15.96
CA GLY A 686 -6.79 12.84 16.28
C GLY A 686 -5.69 12.48 15.29
N ALA A 687 -5.01 11.37 15.56
CA ALA A 687 -3.79 10.94 14.90
C ALA A 687 -3.85 10.78 13.37
N ASN A 688 -5.04 10.54 12.80
CA ASN A 688 -5.26 10.33 11.36
C ASN A 688 -6.20 11.40 10.76
N SER A 689 -6.30 12.57 11.41
CA SER A 689 -7.10 13.69 10.98
C SER A 689 -6.30 14.98 11.23
N ILE A 690 -6.83 15.95 12.01
CA ILE A 690 -6.12 17.17 12.36
C ILE A 690 -5.32 16.91 13.65
N ARG A 691 -4.03 16.58 13.51
CA ARG A 691 -3.16 16.05 14.59
C ARG A 691 -2.88 17.02 15.73
N ALA A 692 -3.12 18.31 15.53
CA ALA A 692 -3.00 19.29 16.60
C ALA A 692 -4.10 19.20 17.67
N PHE A 693 -5.20 18.49 17.37
CA PHE A 693 -6.39 18.48 18.19
C PHE A 693 -6.84 17.03 18.48
N THR A 694 -7.41 16.83 19.65
CA THR A 694 -7.94 15.50 20.02
C THR A 694 -9.17 15.14 19.19
N VAL A 695 -9.52 13.86 19.15
CA VAL A 695 -10.71 13.38 18.46
C VAL A 695 -11.95 14.06 19.01
N ARG A 696 -12.81 14.60 18.12
CA ARG A 696 -14.06 15.29 18.51
C ARG A 696 -13.81 16.47 19.46
N SER A 697 -12.81 17.30 19.17
CA SER A 697 -12.56 18.52 19.95
C SER A 697 -12.75 19.80 19.13
N ILE A 698 -13.21 19.68 17.89
CA ILE A 698 -13.37 20.78 16.94
C ILE A 698 -14.70 20.66 16.22
N GLY A 699 -15.35 21.80 15.99
CA GLY A 699 -16.61 21.94 15.30
C GLY A 699 -17.83 21.61 16.18
N PRO A 700 -19.02 21.61 15.57
CA PRO A 700 -19.31 21.98 14.19
C PRO A 700 -19.23 23.49 13.93
N GLY A 701 -18.70 23.86 12.76
CA GLY A 701 -18.56 25.25 12.33
C GLY A 701 -17.76 26.12 13.31
N SER A 702 -18.32 27.28 13.70
CA SER A 702 -17.76 28.16 14.71
C SER A 702 -18.36 27.95 16.11
N TYR A 703 -19.08 26.85 16.35
CA TYR A 703 -19.61 26.52 17.67
C TYR A 703 -18.44 26.25 18.64
N LYS A 704 -18.44 27.00 19.76
CA LYS A 704 -17.50 26.78 20.85
C LYS A 704 -18.11 25.75 21.80
N PRO A 705 -17.47 24.60 21.98
CA PRO A 705 -17.95 23.54 22.86
C PRO A 705 -18.01 24.03 24.32
N SER A 706 -18.98 23.53 25.07
CA SER A 706 -19.07 23.79 26.51
C SER A 706 -17.86 23.20 27.23
N SER A 707 -17.49 23.71 28.39
CA SER A 707 -16.41 23.14 29.22
C SER A 707 -16.80 21.82 29.90
N SER A 708 -17.98 21.29 29.56
CA SER A 708 -18.50 20.02 30.06
C SER A 708 -17.59 18.84 29.63
N ARG A 709 -17.39 17.90 30.53
CA ARG A 709 -16.66 16.62 30.30
C ARG A 709 -17.22 15.83 29.10
N TYR A 710 -18.45 16.06 28.71
CA TYR A 710 -19.16 15.36 27.62
C TYR A 710 -19.29 16.18 26.35
N SER A 711 -18.64 17.33 26.27
CA SER A 711 -18.72 18.24 25.13
C SER A 711 -18.27 17.60 23.81
N TYR A 712 -17.44 16.55 23.87
CA TYR A 712 -17.01 15.79 22.69
C TYR A 712 -18.18 15.09 21.96
N MET A 713 -19.31 14.85 22.63
CA MET A 713 -20.50 14.24 22.02
C MET A 713 -21.20 15.19 21.06
N ASP A 714 -21.13 16.50 21.31
CA ASP A 714 -21.77 17.54 20.50
C ASP A 714 -20.94 17.89 19.24
N GLN A 715 -19.68 17.47 19.20
CA GLN A 715 -18.75 17.91 18.18
C GLN A 715 -18.75 16.96 16.96
N THR A 716 -19.95 16.78 16.44
CA THR A 716 -20.21 16.04 15.20
C THR A 716 -20.95 16.93 14.20
N GLY A 717 -20.88 16.57 12.92
CA GLY A 717 -21.52 17.33 11.84
C GLY A 717 -22.05 16.45 10.71
N ASP A 718 -22.86 17.07 9.87
CA ASP A 718 -23.44 16.47 8.67
C ASP A 718 -22.49 16.59 7.48
N VAL A 719 -21.58 17.56 7.49
CA VAL A 719 -20.58 17.81 6.45
C VAL A 719 -19.19 17.77 7.07
N ARG A 720 -18.23 17.14 6.39
CA ARG A 720 -16.80 17.15 6.74
C ARG A 720 -15.97 17.53 5.53
N LEU A 721 -15.09 18.49 5.71
CA LEU A 721 -14.02 18.81 4.77
C LEU A 721 -12.70 18.75 5.52
N GLU A 722 -11.73 18.05 4.94
CA GLU A 722 -10.42 17.88 5.52
C GLU A 722 -9.35 17.79 4.44
N ALA A 723 -8.21 18.43 4.66
CA ALA A 723 -7.03 18.37 3.82
C ALA A 723 -5.79 18.18 4.70
N ASN A 724 -4.93 17.26 4.30
CA ASN A 724 -3.68 16.95 4.99
C ASN A 724 -2.55 16.94 3.95
N VAL A 725 -1.43 17.53 4.30
CA VAL A 725 -0.20 17.50 3.48
C VAL A 725 0.96 17.16 4.40
N GLU A 726 1.79 16.20 3.98
CA GLU A 726 2.91 15.70 4.75
C GLU A 726 4.14 15.52 3.85
N LEU A 727 5.20 16.23 4.18
CA LEU A 727 6.53 16.05 3.57
C LEU A 727 7.28 15.02 4.40
N ARG A 728 7.63 13.89 3.79
CA ARG A 728 8.35 12.76 4.40
C ARG A 728 9.77 12.71 3.87
N ALA A 729 10.73 12.64 4.78
CA ALA A 729 12.15 12.55 4.44
C ALA A 729 12.81 11.38 5.15
N ARG A 730 13.55 10.54 4.42
CA ARG A 730 14.43 9.54 5.02
C ARG A 730 15.60 10.24 5.68
N LEU A 731 15.83 10.02 6.96
CA LEU A 731 16.87 10.66 7.75
C LEU A 731 18.11 9.78 7.84
N ILE A 732 17.99 8.60 8.45
CA ILE A 732 19.10 7.67 8.68
C ILE A 732 18.54 6.25 8.70
N GLY A 733 19.01 5.39 7.78
CA GLY A 733 18.53 4.02 7.68
C GLY A 733 17.00 3.96 7.51
N ASP A 734 16.32 3.28 8.42
CA ASP A 734 14.87 3.11 8.43
C ASP A 734 14.12 4.21 9.19
N LEU A 735 14.86 5.21 9.72
CA LEU A 735 14.28 6.35 10.39
C LEU A 735 13.91 7.45 9.39
N CYS A 736 12.63 7.80 9.35
CA CYS A 736 12.08 8.88 8.54
C CYS A 736 11.57 10.01 9.42
N GLY A 737 11.79 11.26 9.00
CA GLY A 737 11.15 12.44 9.57
C GLY A 737 9.97 12.88 8.71
N ALA A 738 9.00 13.55 9.32
CA ALA A 738 7.92 14.19 8.58
C ALA A 738 7.56 15.54 9.18
N VAL A 739 7.15 16.45 8.30
CA VAL A 739 6.54 17.73 8.66
C VAL A 739 5.20 17.81 7.96
N PHE A 740 4.19 18.30 8.65
CA PHE A 740 2.83 18.24 8.15
C PHE A 740 2.03 19.51 8.41
N LEU A 741 0.99 19.68 7.59
CA LEU A 741 -0.05 20.69 7.73
C LEU A 741 -1.41 20.00 7.57
N ASP A 742 -2.28 20.16 8.58
CA ASP A 742 -3.61 19.57 8.63
C ASP A 742 -4.65 20.70 8.75
N ALA A 743 -5.70 20.63 7.95
CA ALA A 743 -6.79 21.59 7.94
C ALA A 743 -8.14 20.89 7.81
N GLY A 744 -9.17 21.39 8.45
CA GLY A 744 -10.52 20.85 8.28
C GLY A 744 -11.49 21.29 9.36
N ASN A 745 -12.76 20.92 9.16
CA ASN A 745 -13.84 21.11 10.11
C ASN A 745 -15.04 20.22 9.75
N VAL A 746 -16.03 20.20 10.62
CA VAL A 746 -17.37 19.65 10.36
C VAL A 746 -18.43 20.76 10.48
N TRP A 747 -19.55 20.60 9.83
CA TRP A 747 -20.67 21.53 9.85
C TRP A 747 -22.00 20.80 9.87
N LEU A 748 -23.06 21.45 10.33
CA LEU A 748 -24.44 20.99 10.19
C LEU A 748 -25.07 21.55 8.91
N LEU A 749 -25.91 20.77 8.26
CA LEU A 749 -26.69 21.23 7.11
C LEU A 749 -27.89 22.12 7.56
N ARG A 750 -28.44 21.86 8.75
CA ARG A 750 -29.58 22.58 9.33
C ARG A 750 -29.12 23.41 10.49
N PRO A 751 -29.84 24.59 10.75
CA PRO A 751 -29.56 25.36 11.93
C PRO A 751 -29.94 24.56 13.19
N ASP A 752 -29.15 24.73 14.23
CA ASP A 752 -29.37 24.13 15.56
C ASP A 752 -29.26 25.23 16.61
N ALA A 753 -30.35 25.46 17.33
CA ALA A 753 -30.42 26.50 18.36
C ALA A 753 -29.43 26.28 19.52
N ASN A 754 -29.12 25.02 19.83
CA ASN A 754 -28.17 24.64 20.88
C ASN A 754 -26.71 24.75 20.42
N ARG A 755 -26.47 24.85 19.13
CA ARG A 755 -25.11 24.92 18.50
C ARG A 755 -25.03 26.12 17.54
N PRO A 756 -25.12 27.38 18.07
CA PRO A 756 -25.04 28.57 17.21
C PRO A 756 -23.71 28.62 16.44
N GLY A 757 -23.77 28.97 15.15
CA GLY A 757 -22.58 29.00 14.26
C GLY A 757 -22.17 27.65 13.68
N ALA A 758 -22.91 26.57 14.00
CA ALA A 758 -22.59 25.21 13.49
C ALA A 758 -22.99 24.99 12.02
N GLN A 759 -23.92 25.78 11.49
CA GLN A 759 -24.48 25.59 10.15
C GLN A 759 -23.46 25.91 9.04
N LEU A 760 -23.47 25.10 7.98
CA LEU A 760 -22.70 25.36 6.77
C LEU A 760 -23.34 26.54 5.98
N THR A 761 -22.58 27.61 5.82
CA THR A 761 -22.93 28.79 5.02
C THR A 761 -21.72 29.17 4.15
N ALA A 762 -21.86 30.08 3.20
CA ALA A 762 -20.73 30.54 2.39
C ALA A 762 -19.60 31.16 3.26
N SER A 763 -19.93 31.79 4.38
CA SER A 763 -18.99 32.36 5.34
C SER A 763 -18.33 31.28 6.23
N SER A 764 -18.99 30.14 6.45
CA SER A 764 -18.51 29.07 7.33
C SER A 764 -17.23 28.42 6.86
N LEU A 765 -16.89 28.50 5.57
CA LEU A 765 -15.61 28.01 5.03
C LEU A 765 -14.39 28.78 5.57
N ARG A 766 -14.59 29.92 6.22
CA ARG A 766 -13.53 30.66 6.94
C ARG A 766 -13.24 30.05 8.31
N HIS A 767 -14.17 29.29 8.87
CA HIS A 767 -14.05 28.64 10.18
C HIS A 767 -13.46 27.24 10.02
N ILE A 768 -12.16 27.18 9.71
CA ILE A 768 -11.41 25.93 9.52
C ILE A 768 -10.36 25.82 10.62
N ALA A 769 -10.30 24.69 11.29
CA ALA A 769 -9.20 24.39 12.18
C ALA A 769 -7.94 24.13 11.38
N LEU A 770 -6.81 24.67 11.83
CA LEU A 770 -5.51 24.50 11.21
C LEU A 770 -4.48 24.06 12.25
N GLY A 771 -3.73 23.04 11.91
CA GLY A 771 -2.63 22.54 12.71
C GLY A 771 -1.44 22.17 11.85
N THR A 772 -0.25 22.31 12.40
CA THR A 772 1.01 21.88 11.83
C THR A 772 1.72 20.97 12.81
N GLY A 773 2.86 20.44 12.42
CA GLY A 773 3.69 19.66 13.33
C GLY A 773 4.77 18.88 12.63
N ALA A 774 5.48 18.12 13.44
CA ALA A 774 6.54 17.24 12.98
C ALA A 774 6.41 15.88 13.67
N GLY A 775 7.00 14.87 13.05
CA GLY A 775 7.01 13.54 13.65
C GLY A 775 8.12 12.68 13.08
N ILE A 776 8.36 11.59 13.77
CA ILE A 776 9.31 10.57 13.38
C ILE A 776 8.56 9.28 13.02
N ARG A 777 9.10 8.53 12.06
CA ARG A 777 8.62 7.24 11.62
C ARG A 777 9.78 6.27 11.62
N TYR A 778 9.58 5.14 12.24
CA TYR A 778 10.53 4.04 12.16
C TYR A 778 9.90 2.94 11.31
N ASP A 779 10.37 2.84 10.07
CA ASP A 779 9.83 1.94 9.05
C ASP A 779 10.60 0.62 9.07
N LEU A 780 9.96 -0.44 9.53
CA LEU A 780 10.52 -1.79 9.66
C LEU A 780 10.05 -2.71 8.51
N ASP A 781 9.64 -2.18 7.36
CA ASP A 781 9.04 -2.86 6.19
C ASP A 781 7.66 -3.49 6.50
N PHE A 782 7.55 -4.29 7.57
CA PHE A 782 6.30 -4.95 7.97
C PHE A 782 5.45 -4.11 8.96
N ILE A 783 6.03 -3.11 9.60
CA ILE A 783 5.36 -2.22 10.56
C ILE A 783 6.05 -0.86 10.59
N VAL A 784 5.26 0.21 10.63
CA VAL A 784 5.76 1.58 10.79
C VAL A 784 5.34 2.09 12.17
N LEU A 785 6.30 2.40 13.03
CA LEU A 785 6.06 3.06 14.31
C LEU A 785 6.12 4.57 14.10
N ARG A 786 5.10 5.28 14.53
CA ARG A 786 4.95 6.71 14.31
C ARG A 786 4.77 7.47 15.63
N PHE A 787 5.52 8.55 15.79
CA PHE A 787 5.32 9.52 16.86
C PHE A 787 5.20 10.91 16.25
N ASP A 788 4.04 11.57 16.46
CA ASP A 788 3.73 12.89 15.95
C ASP A 788 3.51 13.89 17.09
N VAL A 789 4.02 15.10 16.88
CA VAL A 789 3.74 16.28 17.70
C VAL A 789 3.00 17.28 16.82
N GLY A 790 1.72 17.46 17.09
CA GLY A 790 0.88 18.44 16.41
C GLY A 790 0.81 19.74 17.18
N ILE A 791 0.81 20.87 16.48
CA ILE A 791 0.74 22.23 17.02
C ILE A 791 -0.43 22.93 16.35
N GLY A 792 -1.43 23.34 17.13
CA GLY A 792 -2.57 24.11 16.67
C GLY A 792 -2.17 25.53 16.25
N LEU A 793 -2.60 25.94 15.08
CA LEU A 793 -2.43 27.28 14.55
C LEU A 793 -3.69 28.11 14.63
N HIS A 794 -4.86 27.48 14.41
CA HIS A 794 -6.15 28.16 14.40
C HIS A 794 -7.28 27.25 14.86
N MET A 795 -8.12 27.75 15.78
CA MET A 795 -9.40 27.16 16.16
C MET A 795 -10.55 27.81 15.37
N PRO A 796 -11.58 27.07 14.95
CA PRO A 796 -12.63 27.60 14.09
C PRO A 796 -13.62 28.52 14.80
N TYR A 797 -13.47 28.74 16.10
CA TYR A 797 -14.35 29.57 16.94
C TYR A 797 -13.56 30.68 17.66
N HIS A 798 -14.28 31.67 18.15
CA HIS A 798 -13.67 32.78 18.90
C HIS A 798 -13.13 32.32 20.26
N THR A 799 -11.89 32.63 20.49
CA THR A 799 -11.20 32.42 21.78
C THR A 799 -10.90 33.75 22.43
N GLU A 800 -10.30 33.74 23.62
CA GLU A 800 -9.83 34.96 24.32
C GLU A 800 -8.72 35.71 23.57
N LYS A 801 -8.09 35.03 22.59
CA LYS A 801 -7.01 35.57 21.78
C LYS A 801 -7.52 35.97 20.39
N SER A 802 -7.29 37.21 20.02
CA SER A 802 -7.64 37.74 18.70
C SER A 802 -6.53 37.44 17.66
N GLY A 803 -6.89 37.44 16.35
CA GLY A 803 -5.99 37.26 15.24
C GLY A 803 -6.00 35.84 14.66
N PHE A 804 -5.13 35.60 13.67
CA PHE A 804 -5.07 34.29 13.01
C PHE A 804 -4.63 33.18 13.97
N TYR A 805 -3.57 33.40 14.74
CA TYR A 805 -3.16 32.48 15.80
C TYR A 805 -4.01 32.75 17.05
N ASN A 806 -5.12 32.00 17.17
CA ASN A 806 -6.09 32.20 18.24
C ASN A 806 -6.10 31.11 19.33
N ILE A 807 -5.03 30.31 19.42
CA ILE A 807 -4.89 29.30 20.48
C ILE A 807 -4.66 30.02 21.82
N PRO A 808 -5.54 29.83 22.85
CA PRO A 808 -5.44 30.58 24.10
C PRO A 808 -4.09 30.41 24.80
N ARG A 809 -3.73 29.18 25.09
CA ARG A 809 -2.42 28.79 25.66
C ARG A 809 -1.75 27.78 24.75
N PHE A 810 -0.45 27.87 24.58
CA PHE A 810 0.31 26.97 23.71
C PHE A 810 0.01 25.46 23.96
N LYS A 811 -0.13 25.07 25.24
CA LYS A 811 -0.47 23.70 25.64
C LYS A 811 -1.84 23.22 25.17
N ASP A 812 -2.78 24.14 24.95
CA ASP A 812 -4.15 23.80 24.50
C ASP A 812 -4.18 23.44 23.01
N GLY A 813 -3.11 23.74 22.27
CA GLY A 813 -2.93 23.40 20.87
C GLY A 813 -1.87 22.31 20.62
N ILE A 814 -1.42 21.58 21.65
CA ILE A 814 -0.44 20.50 21.46
C ILE A 814 -1.15 19.15 21.45
N GLY A 815 -0.99 18.41 20.35
CA GLY A 815 -1.40 17.02 20.21
C GLY A 815 -0.20 16.09 20.15
N LEU A 816 -0.11 15.10 21.03
CA LEU A 816 0.91 14.06 21.00
C LEU A 816 0.27 12.75 20.59
N HIS A 817 0.80 12.12 19.53
CA HIS A 817 0.25 10.87 19.01
C HIS A 817 1.35 9.82 18.82
N PHE A 818 1.14 8.68 19.45
CA PHE A 818 1.83 7.44 19.11
C PHE A 818 0.88 6.58 18.28
N ALA A 819 1.31 6.11 17.13
CA ALA A 819 0.48 5.33 16.23
C ALA A 819 1.29 4.31 15.44
N ILE A 820 0.60 3.33 14.86
CA ILE A 820 1.14 2.33 13.96
C ILE A 820 0.64 2.62 12.55
N GLY A 821 1.54 2.62 11.57
CA GLY A 821 1.25 2.95 10.18
C GLY A 821 1.30 4.45 9.86
N TYR A 822 1.19 4.75 8.56
CA TYR A 822 1.08 6.12 8.08
C TYR A 822 -0.32 6.70 8.35
N PRO A 823 -0.48 8.04 8.49
CA PRO A 823 -1.79 8.64 8.80
C PRO A 823 -2.78 8.52 7.63
N PHE A 824 -2.28 8.41 6.42
CA PHE A 824 -3.06 8.25 5.19
C PHE A 824 -2.20 7.68 4.06
#